data_0b765c83ef757a8b3623296736ca20ed
#
_entry.id   0b765c83ef757a8b3623296736ca20ed
#
_cell.length_a   1.000
_cell.length_b   1.000
_cell.length_c   1.000
_cell.angle_alpha   90.00
_cell.angle_beta   90.00
_cell.angle_gamma   90.00
#
_symmetry.space_group_name_H-M   'P 1'
#
loop_
_entity.id
_entity.type
_entity.pdbx_description
1 polymer ?
#
loop_
_entity_poly.entity_id
_entity_poly.type
_entity_poly.pdbx_seq_one_letter_code
_entity_poly.pdbx_strand_id
1 'polypeptide(L)'
;MNNFHLKVQRIEQVCLFELTWGTAQRLSAKITYPENLTLLYQEWQRTYLSFYKTSLRGRVEDCGSFQTPTLDWHARLVQIEAKFLSEFHSWLRSSELYEIRAAITQVSLLSVNSQSANINLFLTCDSLELARLPWESWEICTEVTFAFGKINIVRSPINIHQSVAKHNHTRRAKTRVLVILGDDTGLNFEAENKAIQKLKRIAEIKFVGWQPGKNIDELKGELKETITSELGWDILLFAGHSNETALTGGEISIAPNTTLSISEIIPLLNKALENGLKFALFNSCNGLSIANNLIELGLSQVAVMREPIHNKVASEFLLHFLQTLAEYKDVQEALTSACQYLKLEENLTYPSAYLIPSLFLHPEATLFRFKPGFIENLQKISPSRIETFALSALFIISTQLPIQNNLLAQRLKIQAFYRQVTGQIKATESPPVLLVQIDEKSLKDATKDSKLSSARQMDRKYFAMIIDKLRAKGANVIGIDYLLDRYQGENDKVLAESLQAAVKSSNPTWFVLAETKALTGEKLTVLPEIASPNWTLQGEIEILPGYMQLLSPLDKSQPLYFSNLLAISYQLQRLKSQITNTTNQKQQGLIAVADKTVEDDLKQSLQPNLNTKTDFSKQIIKFLQKNNLKNIASLQLPRTHLQSITEFSYYFGQMWLHPIVDFSVPPNQVYRSIPAWQLLENNNQNPPISNLQNQIVIIAPGGYGEAGMSKNGEDNFDLPPALELWRRLENPENSNEVLTGGEIHAYQVHHLLNNRMVVPIPDLWMILIAIMLGMLGKTLYFIMQKNPRIRLQSLLALGAFTAAYGVLSLQIYLSSIAVILPWFLPSLTIWIYVIPTFIRRKA
;
A
#
# COMPACT_ATOMS: atom_id res chain seq x y z
N MET A 1 -28.83 -11.15 -15.33
CA MET A 1 -28.71 -12.62 -15.27
C MET A 1 -29.63 -13.19 -16.31
N ASN A 2 -29.12 -14.01 -17.21
CA ASN A 2 -29.96 -14.67 -18.21
C ASN A 2 -30.49 -15.97 -17.59
N ASN A 3 -31.65 -15.89 -16.97
CA ASN A 3 -32.35 -17.06 -16.43
C ASN A 3 -33.27 -17.64 -17.49
N PHE A 4 -33.16 -18.94 -17.69
CA PHE A 4 -34.07 -19.71 -18.49
C PHE A 4 -34.98 -20.52 -17.57
N HIS A 5 -36.27 -20.64 -17.93
CA HIS A 5 -37.22 -21.49 -17.23
C HIS A 5 -37.72 -22.54 -18.20
N LEU A 6 -37.41 -23.78 -17.92
CA LEU A 6 -37.83 -24.96 -18.69
C LEU A 6 -38.88 -25.72 -17.89
N LYS A 7 -40.12 -25.72 -18.39
CA LYS A 7 -41.21 -26.50 -17.82
C LYS A 7 -41.37 -27.76 -18.65
N VAL A 8 -41.39 -28.93 -17.99
CA VAL A 8 -41.60 -30.23 -18.63
C VAL A 8 -42.85 -30.87 -18.04
N GLN A 9 -43.83 -31.13 -18.87
CA GLN A 9 -45.11 -31.73 -18.50
C GLN A 9 -45.35 -33.02 -19.31
N ARG A 10 -45.76 -34.05 -18.62
CA ARG A 10 -46.10 -35.29 -19.29
C ARG A 10 -47.60 -35.52 -19.33
N ILE A 11 -48.16 -35.69 -20.52
CA ILE A 11 -49.54 -35.98 -20.74
C ILE A 11 -49.55 -37.33 -21.51
N GLU A 12 -49.84 -38.41 -20.81
CA GLU A 12 -49.77 -39.77 -21.32
C GLU A 12 -48.40 -40.16 -21.90
N GLN A 13 -48.28 -40.28 -23.23
CA GLN A 13 -47.05 -40.62 -23.94
C GLN A 13 -46.35 -39.42 -24.53
N VAL A 14 -46.82 -38.18 -24.30
CA VAL A 14 -46.25 -36.96 -24.87
C VAL A 14 -45.72 -36.06 -23.75
N CYS A 15 -44.51 -35.60 -23.92
CA CYS A 15 -43.95 -34.54 -23.08
C CYS A 15 -43.99 -33.18 -23.80
N LEU A 16 -44.53 -32.20 -23.12
CA LEU A 16 -44.52 -30.82 -23.53
C LEU A 16 -43.33 -30.10 -22.80
N PHE A 17 -42.42 -29.57 -23.61
CA PHE A 17 -41.31 -28.71 -23.16
C PHE A 17 -41.65 -27.26 -23.45
N GLU A 18 -41.57 -26.42 -22.44
CA GLU A 18 -41.84 -24.99 -22.56
C GLU A 18 -40.67 -24.23 -21.97
N LEU A 19 -39.92 -23.55 -22.85
CA LEU A 19 -38.80 -22.69 -22.47
C LEU A 19 -39.26 -21.24 -22.50
N THR A 20 -39.01 -20.52 -21.39
CA THR A 20 -39.22 -19.06 -21.29
C THR A 20 -37.94 -18.36 -20.82
N TRP A 21 -37.67 -17.17 -21.38
CA TRP A 21 -36.52 -16.35 -20.97
C TRP A 21 -36.76 -14.88 -21.29
N GLY A 22 -35.94 -13.99 -20.75
CA GLY A 22 -36.08 -12.54 -20.98
C GLY A 22 -37.41 -11.99 -20.50
N THR A 23 -38.00 -11.04 -21.23
CA THR A 23 -39.24 -10.37 -20.86
C THR A 23 -40.50 -11.06 -21.38
N ALA A 24 -40.39 -11.76 -22.51
CA ALA A 24 -41.57 -12.41 -23.14
C ALA A 24 -41.19 -13.51 -24.15
N GLN A 25 -39.94 -13.91 -24.23
CA GLN A 25 -39.51 -14.98 -25.18
C GLN A 25 -39.99 -16.34 -24.68
N ARG A 26 -40.57 -17.10 -25.58
CA ARG A 26 -41.12 -18.44 -25.30
C ARG A 26 -40.97 -19.37 -26.50
N LEU A 27 -40.53 -20.60 -26.24
CA LEU A 27 -40.51 -21.71 -27.18
C LEU A 27 -41.22 -22.89 -26.56
N SER A 28 -41.92 -23.67 -27.38
CA SER A 28 -42.57 -24.90 -26.94
C SER A 28 -42.29 -26.02 -27.92
N ALA A 29 -42.05 -27.23 -27.44
CA ALA A 29 -41.83 -28.42 -28.23
C ALA A 29 -42.61 -29.58 -27.61
N LYS A 30 -43.12 -30.46 -28.48
CA LYS A 30 -43.81 -31.70 -28.06
C LYS A 30 -42.97 -32.87 -28.55
N ILE A 31 -42.62 -33.77 -27.65
CA ILE A 31 -41.89 -34.97 -27.98
C ILE A 31 -42.55 -36.19 -27.32
N THR A 32 -42.43 -37.35 -27.96
CA THR A 32 -42.92 -38.64 -27.41
C THR A 32 -42.00 -39.02 -26.24
N TYR A 33 -42.59 -39.40 -25.13
CA TYR A 33 -41.85 -39.96 -23.99
C TYR A 33 -41.47 -41.41 -24.28
N PRO A 34 -40.17 -41.79 -24.19
CA PRO A 34 -39.78 -43.18 -24.45
C PRO A 34 -40.21 -44.10 -23.30
N GLU A 35 -41.08 -45.07 -23.58
CA GLU A 35 -41.51 -46.08 -22.58
C GLU A 35 -40.30 -46.84 -22.02
N ASN A 36 -39.28 -47.06 -22.85
CA ASN A 36 -38.04 -47.70 -22.48
C ASN A 36 -37.28 -46.92 -21.40
N LEU A 37 -37.39 -45.59 -21.39
CA LEU A 37 -36.72 -44.76 -20.40
C LEU A 37 -37.22 -45.02 -18.99
N THR A 38 -38.53 -45.17 -18.79
CA THR A 38 -39.09 -45.54 -17.47
C THR A 38 -38.61 -46.94 -17.03
N LEU A 39 -38.56 -47.89 -17.94
CA LEU A 39 -38.08 -49.24 -17.63
C LEU A 39 -36.60 -49.27 -17.27
N LEU A 40 -35.76 -48.53 -18.01
CA LEU A 40 -34.32 -48.40 -17.72
C LEU A 40 -34.06 -47.66 -16.40
N TYR A 41 -34.86 -46.63 -16.12
CA TYR A 41 -34.77 -45.97 -14.81
C TYR A 41 -35.11 -46.92 -13.66
N GLN A 42 -36.19 -47.70 -13.78
CA GLN A 42 -36.59 -48.67 -12.75
C GLN A 42 -35.55 -49.79 -12.60
N GLU A 43 -34.98 -50.28 -13.71
CA GLU A 43 -33.91 -51.29 -13.67
C GLU A 43 -32.64 -50.72 -13.02
N TRP A 44 -32.26 -49.50 -13.39
CA TRP A 44 -31.14 -48.82 -12.78
C TRP A 44 -31.38 -48.63 -11.27
N GLN A 45 -32.54 -48.13 -10.87
CA GLN A 45 -32.87 -47.93 -9.46
C GLN A 45 -32.82 -49.21 -8.63
N ARG A 46 -33.41 -50.30 -9.17
CA ARG A 46 -33.35 -51.62 -8.52
C ARG A 46 -31.91 -52.13 -8.41
N THR A 47 -31.12 -51.99 -9.43
CA THR A 47 -29.72 -52.44 -9.45
C THR A 47 -28.90 -51.60 -8.48
N TYR A 48 -29.10 -50.28 -8.47
CA TYR A 48 -28.47 -49.31 -7.54
C TYR A 48 -28.79 -49.67 -6.07
N LEU A 49 -30.07 -49.87 -5.75
CA LEU A 49 -30.48 -50.22 -4.37
C LEU A 49 -29.95 -51.62 -3.97
N SER A 50 -29.90 -52.58 -4.90
CA SER A 50 -29.33 -53.90 -4.63
C SER A 50 -27.83 -53.88 -4.39
N PHE A 51 -27.08 -53.07 -5.17
CA PHE A 51 -25.64 -52.91 -5.01
C PHE A 51 -25.28 -52.29 -3.64
N TYR A 52 -26.05 -51.30 -3.22
CA TYR A 52 -25.78 -50.57 -1.97
C TYR A 52 -26.55 -51.07 -0.76
N LYS A 53 -27.36 -52.18 -0.87
CA LYS A 53 -28.35 -52.65 0.09
C LYS A 53 -27.92 -52.61 1.58
N THR A 54 -26.66 -52.93 1.89
CA THR A 54 -26.15 -53.03 3.25
C THR A 54 -25.68 -51.72 3.88
N SER A 55 -25.61 -50.61 3.12
CA SER A 55 -24.94 -49.39 3.56
C SER A 55 -25.67 -48.09 3.17
N LEU A 56 -26.94 -48.20 2.78
CA LEU A 56 -27.80 -47.04 2.48
C LEU A 56 -28.29 -46.33 3.73
N ARG A 57 -28.45 -45.01 3.66
CA ARG A 57 -29.03 -44.17 4.71
C ARG A 57 -30.56 -44.31 4.83
N GLY A 58 -31.23 -45.06 3.95
CA GLY A 58 -32.66 -45.32 4.03
C GLY A 58 -32.95 -46.70 4.65
N ARG A 59 -34.05 -46.84 5.36
CA ARG A 59 -34.57 -48.14 5.75
C ARG A 59 -35.14 -48.81 4.49
N VAL A 60 -34.46 -49.82 3.96
CA VAL A 60 -35.01 -50.68 2.89
C VAL A 60 -35.92 -51.71 3.57
N GLU A 61 -37.23 -51.70 3.26
CA GLU A 61 -38.12 -52.77 3.68
C GLU A 61 -37.62 -54.11 3.14
N ASP A 62 -37.47 -55.08 4.00
CA ASP A 62 -36.93 -56.41 3.71
C ASP A 62 -37.92 -57.17 2.82
N CYS A 63 -37.82 -57.05 1.54
CA CYS A 63 -38.49 -57.93 0.58
C CYS A 63 -37.67 -59.22 0.48
N GLY A 64 -38.14 -60.35 1.04
CA GLY A 64 -37.52 -61.63 1.25
C GLY A 64 -36.46 -62.02 0.20
N SER A 65 -35.30 -62.48 0.69
CA SER A 65 -34.14 -62.82 -0.15
C SER A 65 -34.23 -64.22 -0.70
N PHE A 66 -34.31 -64.38 -2.01
CA PHE A 66 -33.88 -65.59 -2.71
C PHE A 66 -32.37 -65.47 -2.94
N GLN A 67 -31.62 -66.52 -2.56
CA GLN A 67 -30.21 -66.64 -2.93
C GLN A 67 -30.12 -66.89 -4.45
N THR A 68 -29.74 -65.84 -5.19
CA THR A 68 -29.38 -65.94 -6.59
C THR A 68 -27.87 -66.13 -6.74
N PRO A 69 -27.35 -66.71 -7.86
CA PRO A 69 -25.93 -66.88 -8.09
C PRO A 69 -25.20 -65.54 -8.07
N THR A 70 -23.93 -65.57 -7.74
CA THR A 70 -23.05 -64.39 -7.55
C THR A 70 -23.09 -63.47 -8.76
N LEU A 71 -24.09 -62.60 -8.80
CA LEU A 71 -24.19 -61.56 -9.83
C LEU A 71 -23.19 -60.45 -9.48
N ASP A 72 -22.36 -60.09 -10.45
CA ASP A 72 -21.51 -58.91 -10.30
C ASP A 72 -22.38 -57.64 -10.37
N TRP A 73 -22.88 -57.20 -9.23
CA TRP A 73 -23.74 -56.04 -9.12
C TRP A 73 -23.06 -54.76 -9.54
N HIS A 74 -21.70 -54.64 -9.39
CA HIS A 74 -20.93 -53.49 -9.82
C HIS A 74 -20.95 -53.39 -11.35
N ALA A 75 -20.51 -54.41 -12.05
CA ALA A 75 -20.50 -54.43 -13.52
C ALA A 75 -21.92 -54.23 -14.09
N ARG A 76 -22.92 -54.82 -13.44
CA ARG A 76 -24.34 -54.67 -13.84
C ARG A 76 -24.79 -53.20 -13.67
N LEU A 77 -24.47 -52.55 -12.55
CA LEU A 77 -24.86 -51.15 -12.30
C LEU A 77 -24.22 -50.22 -13.33
N VAL A 78 -22.92 -50.37 -13.60
CA VAL A 78 -22.20 -49.55 -14.62
C VAL A 78 -22.83 -49.72 -15.99
N GLN A 79 -23.16 -50.97 -16.38
CA GLN A 79 -23.77 -51.24 -17.67
C GLN A 79 -25.18 -50.65 -17.81
N ILE A 80 -25.99 -50.72 -16.77
CA ILE A 80 -27.35 -50.19 -16.76
C ILE A 80 -27.35 -48.66 -16.69
N GLU A 81 -26.43 -48.05 -15.94
CA GLU A 81 -26.23 -46.60 -15.95
C GLU A 81 -25.95 -46.11 -17.36
N ALA A 82 -24.99 -46.74 -18.05
CA ALA A 82 -24.63 -46.35 -19.42
C ALA A 82 -25.83 -46.44 -20.39
N LYS A 83 -26.61 -47.50 -20.30
CA LYS A 83 -27.83 -47.66 -21.12
C LYS A 83 -28.90 -46.61 -20.81
N PHE A 84 -29.14 -46.38 -19.53
CA PHE A 84 -30.12 -45.40 -19.06
C PHE A 84 -29.73 -43.95 -19.48
N LEU A 85 -28.49 -43.56 -19.27
CA LEU A 85 -28.00 -42.23 -19.68
C LEU A 85 -28.01 -42.11 -21.22
N SER A 86 -27.65 -43.16 -21.97
CA SER A 86 -27.72 -43.13 -23.42
C SER A 86 -29.13 -42.88 -23.95
N GLU A 87 -30.13 -43.57 -23.40
CA GLU A 87 -31.55 -43.40 -23.76
C GLU A 87 -32.04 -41.97 -23.35
N PHE A 88 -31.70 -41.54 -22.14
CA PHE A 88 -32.04 -40.20 -21.67
C PHE A 88 -31.46 -39.11 -22.56
N HIS A 89 -30.18 -39.19 -22.93
CA HIS A 89 -29.55 -38.24 -23.82
C HIS A 89 -30.10 -38.30 -25.27
N SER A 90 -30.39 -39.52 -25.76
CA SER A 90 -31.02 -39.70 -27.07
C SER A 90 -32.39 -39.01 -27.14
N TRP A 91 -33.21 -39.16 -26.09
CA TRP A 91 -34.49 -38.48 -25.96
C TRP A 91 -34.33 -36.96 -25.99
N LEU A 92 -33.37 -36.38 -25.25
CA LEU A 92 -33.15 -34.95 -25.21
C LEU A 92 -32.41 -34.40 -26.44
N ARG A 93 -31.88 -35.25 -27.31
CA ARG A 93 -31.30 -34.89 -28.61
C ARG A 93 -32.29 -34.89 -29.75
N SER A 94 -33.56 -35.24 -29.51
CA SER A 94 -34.58 -35.27 -30.53
C SER A 94 -34.65 -33.99 -31.36
N SER A 95 -35.03 -34.07 -32.63
CA SER A 95 -35.11 -32.95 -33.57
C SER A 95 -36.08 -31.88 -33.10
N GLU A 96 -37.12 -32.26 -32.41
CA GLU A 96 -38.17 -31.39 -31.87
C GLU A 96 -37.65 -30.42 -30.78
N LEU A 97 -36.60 -30.84 -30.08
CA LEU A 97 -35.95 -29.98 -29.06
C LEU A 97 -34.84 -29.08 -29.63
N TYR A 98 -34.58 -29.17 -30.96
CA TYR A 98 -33.47 -28.41 -31.55
C TYR A 98 -33.55 -26.91 -31.28
N GLU A 99 -34.72 -26.29 -31.49
CA GLU A 99 -34.89 -24.86 -31.27
C GLU A 99 -34.68 -24.46 -29.81
N ILE A 100 -35.15 -25.25 -28.84
CA ILE A 100 -34.95 -25.03 -27.40
C ILE A 100 -33.46 -25.13 -27.05
N ARG A 101 -32.78 -26.16 -27.56
CA ARG A 101 -31.33 -26.31 -27.34
C ARG A 101 -30.54 -25.18 -27.97
N ALA A 102 -30.88 -24.82 -29.23
CA ALA A 102 -30.24 -23.72 -29.94
C ALA A 102 -30.41 -22.38 -29.20
N ALA A 103 -31.63 -22.06 -28.69
CA ALA A 103 -31.88 -20.84 -27.92
C ALA A 103 -31.02 -20.75 -26.63
N ILE A 104 -30.92 -21.86 -25.89
CA ILE A 104 -30.08 -21.90 -24.68
C ILE A 104 -28.60 -21.71 -25.03
N THR A 105 -28.10 -22.36 -26.09
CA THR A 105 -26.69 -22.25 -26.50
C THR A 105 -26.35 -20.91 -27.14
N GLN A 106 -27.25 -20.32 -27.94
CA GLN A 106 -27.02 -19.04 -28.60
C GLN A 106 -26.90 -17.85 -27.60
N VAL A 107 -27.72 -17.83 -26.57
CA VAL A 107 -27.64 -16.81 -25.54
C VAL A 107 -26.34 -16.94 -24.74
N SER A 108 -25.83 -18.17 -24.56
CA SER A 108 -24.52 -18.40 -23.95
C SER A 108 -23.38 -17.82 -24.79
N LEU A 109 -23.48 -17.88 -26.11
CA LEU A 109 -22.53 -17.29 -27.07
C LEU A 109 -22.54 -15.74 -27.03
N LEU A 110 -23.69 -15.12 -26.92
CA LEU A 110 -23.85 -13.66 -26.88
C LEU A 110 -23.36 -13.04 -25.55
N SER A 111 -23.34 -13.81 -24.48
CA SER A 111 -22.86 -13.36 -23.16
C SER A 111 -21.33 -13.39 -23.01
N VAL A 112 -20.58 -13.79 -24.03
CA VAL A 112 -19.09 -13.88 -24.05
C VAL A 112 -18.40 -12.52 -23.81
N ASN A 113 -19.05 -11.40 -24.09
CA ASN A 113 -18.51 -10.06 -23.83
C ASN A 113 -18.54 -9.64 -22.35
N SER A 114 -19.20 -10.41 -21.49
CA SER A 114 -19.19 -10.25 -20.03
C SER A 114 -18.56 -11.49 -19.40
N GLN A 115 -17.30 -11.39 -18.97
CA GLN A 115 -16.54 -12.47 -18.31
C GLN A 115 -17.42 -13.21 -17.29
N SER A 116 -17.61 -14.55 -17.52
CA SER A 116 -18.34 -15.49 -16.66
C SER A 116 -19.83 -15.20 -16.42
N ALA A 117 -20.65 -15.18 -17.46
CA ALA A 117 -22.10 -15.30 -17.27
C ALA A 117 -22.48 -16.77 -17.07
N ASN A 118 -22.56 -17.23 -15.81
CA ASN A 118 -23.22 -18.49 -15.49
C ASN A 118 -24.72 -18.34 -15.86
N ILE A 119 -25.22 -19.27 -16.66
CA ILE A 119 -26.64 -19.33 -17.06
C ILE A 119 -27.32 -20.34 -16.15
N ASN A 120 -28.40 -19.93 -15.48
CA ASN A 120 -29.22 -20.83 -14.70
C ASN A 120 -30.43 -21.26 -15.52
N LEU A 121 -30.54 -22.57 -15.74
CA LEU A 121 -31.72 -23.22 -16.32
C LEU A 121 -32.59 -23.76 -15.20
N PHE A 122 -33.68 -23.04 -14.86
CA PHE A 122 -34.67 -23.48 -13.89
C PHE A 122 -35.54 -24.56 -14.50
N LEU A 123 -35.49 -25.78 -13.98
CA LEU A 123 -36.25 -26.91 -14.39
C LEU A 123 -37.44 -27.17 -13.49
N THR A 124 -38.61 -27.19 -14.07
CA THR A 124 -39.86 -27.54 -13.38
C THR A 124 -40.46 -28.76 -14.02
N CYS A 125 -40.71 -29.83 -13.25
CA CYS A 125 -41.33 -31.08 -13.72
C CYS A 125 -42.70 -31.25 -13.09
N ASP A 126 -43.72 -31.67 -13.84
CA ASP A 126 -45.08 -31.84 -13.35
C ASP A 126 -45.33 -33.16 -12.61
N SER A 127 -44.46 -34.14 -12.78
CA SER A 127 -44.56 -35.45 -12.17
C SER A 127 -43.29 -35.81 -11.41
N LEU A 128 -43.42 -36.58 -10.33
CA LEU A 128 -42.30 -37.14 -9.57
C LEU A 128 -41.42 -38.05 -10.45
N GLU A 129 -42.01 -38.75 -11.42
CA GLU A 129 -41.30 -39.60 -12.36
C GLU A 129 -40.31 -38.79 -13.20
N LEU A 130 -40.76 -37.67 -13.80
CA LEU A 130 -39.89 -36.76 -14.51
C LEU A 130 -38.88 -36.06 -13.57
N ALA A 131 -39.31 -35.68 -12.38
CA ALA A 131 -38.43 -35.06 -11.40
C ALA A 131 -37.30 -36.01 -10.94
N ARG A 132 -37.47 -37.30 -10.99
CA ARG A 132 -36.43 -38.29 -10.63
C ARG A 132 -35.39 -38.55 -11.72
N LEU A 133 -35.60 -38.08 -12.94
CA LEU A 133 -34.59 -38.18 -14.01
C LEU A 133 -33.34 -37.31 -13.70
N PRO A 134 -32.15 -37.76 -14.18
CA PRO A 134 -30.89 -37.10 -13.87
C PRO A 134 -30.62 -35.86 -14.78
N TRP A 135 -31.47 -34.85 -14.68
CA TRP A 135 -31.40 -33.65 -15.51
C TRP A 135 -30.06 -32.89 -15.40
N GLU A 136 -29.39 -32.95 -14.27
CA GLU A 136 -28.09 -32.37 -14.04
C GLU A 136 -26.99 -33.00 -14.93
N SER A 137 -27.24 -34.21 -15.47
CA SER A 137 -26.36 -34.89 -16.43
C SER A 137 -26.66 -34.56 -17.88
N TRP A 138 -27.64 -33.69 -18.19
CA TRP A 138 -27.98 -33.32 -19.57
C TRP A 138 -26.74 -32.75 -20.28
N GLU A 139 -26.43 -33.31 -21.46
CA GLU A 139 -25.22 -32.99 -22.23
C GLU A 139 -25.07 -31.51 -22.60
N ILE A 140 -26.18 -30.78 -22.72
CA ILE A 140 -26.15 -29.34 -22.98
C ILE A 140 -25.25 -28.59 -21.99
N CYS A 141 -25.11 -29.11 -20.76
CA CYS A 141 -24.25 -28.55 -19.75
C CYS A 141 -22.76 -28.70 -20.09
N THR A 142 -22.39 -29.75 -20.83
CA THR A 142 -21.00 -30.06 -21.21
C THR A 142 -20.65 -29.56 -22.60
N GLU A 143 -21.55 -29.61 -23.54
CA GLU A 143 -21.34 -29.12 -24.92
C GLU A 143 -21.00 -27.64 -24.97
N VAL A 144 -21.62 -26.84 -24.13
CA VAL A 144 -21.43 -25.39 -24.08
C VAL A 144 -20.22 -24.98 -23.21
N THR A 145 -19.85 -25.77 -22.21
CA THR A 145 -18.75 -25.46 -21.28
C THR A 145 -17.39 -25.39 -22.00
N PHE A 146 -17.18 -26.18 -23.04
CA PHE A 146 -15.95 -26.16 -23.85
C PHE A 146 -15.80 -24.90 -24.70
N ALA A 147 -16.90 -24.20 -25.00
CA ALA A 147 -16.87 -23.07 -25.88
C ALA A 147 -16.94 -21.70 -25.15
N PHE A 148 -17.93 -21.46 -24.25
CA PHE A 148 -18.25 -20.06 -23.94
C PHE A 148 -18.97 -19.74 -22.61
N GLY A 149 -19.30 -20.71 -21.75
CA GLY A 149 -20.00 -20.45 -20.49
C GLY A 149 -20.51 -21.72 -19.81
N LYS A 150 -20.85 -21.63 -18.51
CA LYS A 150 -21.36 -22.77 -17.75
C LYS A 150 -22.87 -22.66 -17.61
N ILE A 151 -23.59 -23.68 -18.10
CA ILE A 151 -25.02 -23.84 -17.87
C ILE A 151 -25.20 -24.66 -16.59
N ASN A 152 -25.92 -24.11 -15.63
CA ASN A 152 -26.26 -24.77 -14.38
C ASN A 152 -27.76 -25.13 -14.42
N ILE A 153 -28.09 -26.42 -14.29
CA ILE A 153 -29.46 -26.83 -14.08
C ILE A 153 -29.79 -26.79 -12.61
N VAL A 154 -30.83 -26.05 -12.27
CA VAL A 154 -31.39 -25.93 -10.93
C VAL A 154 -32.88 -26.29 -10.98
N ARG A 155 -33.36 -27.00 -9.98
CA ARG A 155 -34.75 -27.41 -9.93
C ARG A 155 -35.64 -26.39 -9.28
N SER A 156 -36.90 -26.31 -9.70
CA SER A 156 -37.89 -25.42 -9.09
C SER A 156 -39.23 -26.13 -8.97
N PRO A 157 -40.02 -25.99 -7.90
CA PRO A 157 -41.35 -26.49 -7.79
C PRO A 157 -42.30 -25.95 -8.87
N ILE A 158 -43.40 -26.66 -9.14
CA ILE A 158 -44.45 -26.18 -10.04
C ILE A 158 -45.19 -24.98 -9.42
N ASN A 159 -45.52 -25.11 -8.15
CA ASN A 159 -46.29 -24.13 -7.39
C ASN A 159 -45.33 -23.40 -6.46
N ILE A 160 -45.35 -22.08 -6.54
CA ILE A 160 -44.63 -21.20 -5.61
C ILE A 160 -45.66 -20.22 -5.07
N HIS A 161 -46.01 -20.38 -3.80
CA HIS A 161 -47.04 -19.55 -3.16
C HIS A 161 -46.49 -18.33 -2.46
N GLN A 162 -45.24 -18.34 -2.07
CA GLN A 162 -44.59 -17.27 -1.33
C GLN A 162 -43.36 -16.77 -2.06
N SER A 163 -43.15 -15.47 -2.06
CA SER A 163 -41.89 -14.86 -2.50
C SER A 163 -40.77 -15.16 -1.50
N VAL A 164 -39.52 -15.05 -1.95
CA VAL A 164 -38.38 -15.22 -1.04
C VAL A 164 -38.51 -14.27 0.13
N ALA A 165 -38.39 -14.80 1.35
CA ALA A 165 -38.49 -14.04 2.58
C ALA A 165 -37.51 -12.84 2.59
N LYS A 166 -38.06 -11.63 2.66
CA LYS A 166 -37.23 -10.42 2.77
C LYS A 166 -36.78 -10.24 4.22
N HIS A 167 -35.51 -10.42 4.45
CA HIS A 167 -34.92 -10.35 5.77
C HIS A 167 -34.55 -8.91 6.15
N ASN A 168 -35.13 -8.38 7.21
CA ASN A 168 -34.83 -7.07 7.81
C ASN A 168 -33.70 -7.10 8.85
N HIS A 169 -32.80 -8.11 8.80
CA HIS A 169 -31.82 -8.25 9.86
C HIS A 169 -30.54 -7.45 9.66
N THR A 170 -30.09 -6.81 10.74
CA THR A 170 -28.78 -6.21 10.94
C THR A 170 -27.67 -7.14 10.43
N ARG A 171 -26.70 -6.58 9.71
CA ARG A 171 -25.52 -7.29 9.20
C ARG A 171 -24.81 -8.03 10.34
N ARG A 172 -24.93 -9.35 10.37
CA ARG A 172 -24.18 -10.20 11.30
C ARG A 172 -22.72 -10.28 10.90
N ALA A 173 -21.84 -10.36 11.91
CA ALA A 173 -20.40 -10.46 11.69
C ALA A 173 -19.98 -11.81 11.06
N LYS A 174 -20.68 -12.92 11.42
CA LYS A 174 -20.43 -14.26 10.91
C LYS A 174 -21.72 -14.94 10.46
N THR A 175 -21.59 -15.80 9.45
CA THR A 175 -22.67 -16.72 9.04
C THR A 175 -22.95 -17.74 10.14
N ARG A 176 -24.21 -18.08 10.40
CA ARG A 176 -24.62 -19.04 11.43
C ARG A 176 -25.16 -20.32 10.78
N VAL A 177 -24.65 -21.46 11.22
CA VAL A 177 -24.97 -22.79 10.70
C VAL A 177 -25.57 -23.63 11.81
N LEU A 178 -26.81 -24.09 11.63
CA LEU A 178 -27.44 -25.09 12.47
C LEU A 178 -27.23 -26.48 11.86
N VAL A 179 -26.70 -27.39 12.63
CA VAL A 179 -26.50 -28.79 12.24
C VAL A 179 -27.40 -29.66 13.09
N ILE A 180 -28.32 -30.38 12.43
CA ILE A 180 -29.19 -31.35 13.07
C ILE A 180 -28.69 -32.75 12.71
N LEU A 181 -28.24 -33.48 13.71
CA LEU A 181 -27.87 -34.89 13.59
C LEU A 181 -29.07 -35.75 14.01
N GLY A 182 -29.60 -36.49 13.06
CA GLY A 182 -30.72 -37.38 13.27
C GLY A 182 -30.31 -38.74 13.88
N ASP A 183 -31.15 -39.76 13.63
CA ASP A 183 -30.88 -41.14 14.02
C ASP A 183 -29.53 -41.61 13.47
N ASP A 184 -28.66 -42.09 14.34
CA ASP A 184 -27.31 -42.58 14.02
C ASP A 184 -27.25 -44.12 13.88
N THR A 185 -28.39 -44.79 13.87
CA THR A 185 -28.44 -46.26 13.73
C THR A 185 -27.80 -46.72 12.44
N GLY A 186 -26.63 -47.37 12.52
CA GLY A 186 -25.82 -47.78 11.38
C GLY A 186 -25.08 -46.66 10.66
N LEU A 187 -25.06 -45.43 11.20
CA LEU A 187 -24.34 -44.25 10.67
C LEU A 187 -23.16 -43.90 11.57
N ASN A 188 -22.09 -43.36 10.94
CA ASN A 188 -20.98 -42.80 11.66
C ASN A 188 -20.79 -41.33 11.19
N PHE A 189 -21.16 -40.38 12.03
CA PHE A 189 -21.07 -38.95 11.76
C PHE A 189 -19.69 -38.33 12.04
N GLU A 190 -18.67 -39.14 12.35
CA GLU A 190 -17.36 -38.62 12.74
C GLU A 190 -16.68 -37.82 11.60
N ALA A 191 -16.74 -38.34 10.36
CA ALA A 191 -16.20 -37.68 9.17
C ALA A 191 -16.95 -36.38 8.85
N GLU A 192 -18.28 -36.39 8.97
CA GLU A 192 -19.14 -35.23 8.75
C GLU A 192 -18.90 -34.16 9.81
N ASN A 193 -18.83 -34.56 11.07
CA ASN A 193 -18.48 -33.63 12.16
C ASN A 193 -17.11 -32.95 11.91
N LYS A 194 -16.09 -33.72 11.50
CA LYS A 194 -14.78 -33.16 11.14
C LYS A 194 -14.87 -32.20 9.97
N ALA A 195 -15.67 -32.54 8.95
CA ALA A 195 -15.87 -31.65 7.79
C ALA A 195 -16.57 -30.35 8.19
N ILE A 196 -17.64 -30.44 8.98
CA ILE A 196 -18.40 -29.28 9.45
C ILE A 196 -17.56 -28.40 10.39
N GLN A 197 -16.76 -29.00 11.27
CA GLN A 197 -15.90 -28.24 12.18
C GLN A 197 -14.85 -27.36 11.45
N LYS A 198 -14.44 -27.73 10.24
CA LYS A 198 -13.56 -26.88 9.42
C LYS A 198 -14.19 -25.51 9.10
N LEU A 199 -15.53 -25.42 9.08
CA LEU A 199 -16.25 -24.17 8.90
C LEU A 199 -16.22 -23.24 10.14
N LYS A 200 -15.85 -23.70 11.33
CA LYS A 200 -15.78 -22.86 12.56
C LYS A 200 -14.91 -21.62 12.39
N ARG A 201 -13.97 -21.67 11.46
CA ARG A 201 -13.13 -20.52 11.13
C ARG A 201 -13.92 -19.37 10.51
N ILE A 202 -14.92 -19.66 9.68
CA ILE A 202 -15.69 -18.69 8.88
C ILE A 202 -17.15 -18.56 9.31
N ALA A 203 -17.66 -19.50 10.11
CA ALA A 203 -19.05 -19.57 10.56
C ALA A 203 -19.16 -19.92 12.05
N GLU A 204 -20.27 -19.54 12.66
CA GLU A 204 -20.71 -19.98 13.97
C GLU A 204 -21.56 -21.23 13.79
N ILE A 205 -21.19 -22.34 14.46
CA ILE A 205 -21.84 -23.65 14.27
C ILE A 205 -22.45 -24.11 15.57
N LYS A 206 -23.75 -24.47 15.52
CA LYS A 206 -24.47 -25.13 16.62
C LYS A 206 -24.88 -26.52 16.15
N PHE A 207 -24.55 -27.55 16.93
CA PHE A 207 -24.99 -28.90 16.75
C PHE A 207 -26.16 -29.19 17.69
N VAL A 208 -27.18 -29.85 17.16
CA VAL A 208 -28.31 -30.41 17.91
C VAL A 208 -28.57 -31.82 17.37
N GLY A 209 -28.80 -32.79 18.23
CA GLY A 209 -29.09 -34.15 17.78
C GLY A 209 -29.28 -35.10 18.92
N TRP A 210 -29.68 -36.30 18.53
CA TRP A 210 -29.86 -37.39 19.48
C TRP A 210 -28.52 -37.87 20.03
N GLN A 211 -28.55 -38.29 21.28
CA GLN A 211 -27.44 -38.94 21.96
C GLN A 211 -27.99 -40.11 22.81
N PRO A 212 -27.27 -41.27 22.91
CA PRO A 212 -27.71 -42.37 23.75
C PRO A 212 -28.05 -41.93 25.18
N GLY A 213 -29.27 -42.22 25.61
CA GLY A 213 -29.78 -41.85 26.93
C GLY A 213 -30.52 -40.51 27.01
N LYS A 214 -30.60 -39.72 25.93
CA LYS A 214 -31.37 -38.49 25.89
C LYS A 214 -32.85 -38.74 25.73
N ASN A 215 -33.70 -38.05 26.55
CA ASN A 215 -35.14 -38.13 26.44
C ASN A 215 -35.63 -37.53 25.11
N ILE A 216 -36.59 -38.22 24.45
CA ILE A 216 -37.13 -37.79 23.14
C ILE A 216 -37.89 -36.46 23.26
N ASP A 217 -38.65 -36.25 24.33
CA ASP A 217 -39.39 -35.00 24.51
C ASP A 217 -38.46 -33.80 24.78
N GLU A 218 -37.35 -34.03 25.48
CA GLU A 218 -36.30 -33.04 25.68
C GLU A 218 -35.61 -32.71 24.35
N LEU A 219 -35.31 -33.71 23.53
CA LEU A 219 -34.74 -33.51 22.17
C LEU A 219 -35.68 -32.69 21.28
N LYS A 220 -36.99 -33.01 21.28
CA LYS A 220 -38.00 -32.25 20.51
C LYS A 220 -38.09 -30.80 20.98
N GLY A 221 -38.01 -30.59 22.31
CA GLY A 221 -37.97 -29.24 22.92
C GLY A 221 -36.75 -28.46 22.48
N GLU A 222 -35.55 -29.06 22.55
CA GLU A 222 -34.29 -28.42 22.14
C GLU A 222 -34.30 -28.12 20.65
N LEU A 223 -34.78 -29.04 19.78
CA LEU A 223 -34.92 -28.79 18.35
C LEU A 223 -35.83 -27.59 18.08
N LYS A 224 -37.00 -27.56 18.72
CA LYS A 224 -37.95 -26.44 18.57
C LYS A 224 -37.33 -25.11 18.97
N GLU A 225 -36.72 -25.01 20.14
CA GLU A 225 -36.09 -23.80 20.65
C GLU A 225 -34.94 -23.37 19.77
N THR A 226 -34.09 -24.32 19.34
CA THR A 226 -32.89 -23.99 18.51
C THR A 226 -33.27 -23.54 17.12
N ILE A 227 -34.20 -24.22 16.44
CA ILE A 227 -34.64 -23.86 15.08
C ILE A 227 -35.27 -22.47 15.08
N THR A 228 -36.08 -22.14 16.09
CA THR A 228 -36.81 -20.88 16.21
C THR A 228 -36.02 -19.75 16.87
N SER A 229 -34.73 -19.96 17.14
CA SER A 229 -33.83 -18.96 17.74
C SER A 229 -34.01 -17.58 17.12
N GLU A 230 -34.21 -16.55 17.91
CA GLU A 230 -34.36 -15.14 17.47
C GLU A 230 -33.11 -14.61 16.75
N LEU A 231 -31.93 -15.11 17.13
CA LEU A 231 -30.69 -14.80 16.43
C LEU A 231 -30.66 -15.38 15.01
N GLY A 232 -31.57 -16.32 14.69
CA GLY A 232 -31.72 -16.93 13.36
C GLY A 232 -30.48 -17.68 12.86
N TRP A 233 -30.68 -18.42 11.78
CA TRP A 233 -29.66 -19.21 11.08
C TRP A 233 -29.60 -18.80 9.63
N ASP A 234 -28.42 -18.87 8.99
CA ASP A 234 -28.28 -18.68 7.56
C ASP A 234 -28.34 -20.02 6.81
N ILE A 235 -27.83 -21.09 7.45
CA ILE A 235 -27.75 -22.45 6.88
C ILE A 235 -28.32 -23.45 7.89
N LEU A 236 -29.10 -24.40 7.37
CA LEU A 236 -29.53 -25.61 8.05
C LEU A 236 -28.92 -26.83 7.38
N LEU A 237 -28.17 -27.63 8.11
CA LEU A 237 -27.63 -28.93 7.65
C LEU A 237 -28.32 -30.05 8.45
N PHE A 238 -28.98 -30.95 7.74
CA PHE A 238 -29.51 -32.17 8.31
C PHE A 238 -28.73 -33.39 7.82
N ALA A 239 -28.28 -34.25 8.74
CA ALA A 239 -27.64 -35.52 8.46
C ALA A 239 -28.33 -36.62 9.26
N GLY A 240 -28.85 -37.61 8.57
CA GLY A 240 -29.61 -38.70 9.19
C GLY A 240 -30.44 -39.47 8.19
N HIS A 241 -31.36 -40.24 8.72
CA HIS A 241 -32.33 -40.98 7.89
C HIS A 241 -33.55 -40.13 7.53
N SER A 242 -34.07 -40.25 6.32
CA SER A 242 -35.33 -39.64 5.88
C SER A 242 -36.05 -40.53 4.94
N ASN A 243 -37.37 -40.41 4.88
CA ASN A 243 -38.23 -41.14 3.94
C ASN A 243 -39.24 -40.21 3.26
N GLU A 244 -39.60 -40.47 2.02
CA GLU A 244 -40.74 -39.81 1.36
C GLU A 244 -42.03 -40.58 1.70
N THR A 245 -43.02 -39.84 2.17
CA THR A 245 -44.35 -40.38 2.33
C THR A 245 -45.33 -39.50 1.57
N ALA A 246 -46.24 -40.14 0.83
CA ALA A 246 -47.21 -39.40 -0.01
C ALA A 246 -48.19 -38.54 0.79
N LEU A 247 -48.37 -38.87 2.06
CA LEU A 247 -49.35 -38.19 2.95
C LEU A 247 -48.78 -37.02 3.73
N THR A 248 -47.49 -37.10 4.14
CA THR A 248 -46.89 -36.10 5.03
C THR A 248 -45.81 -35.25 4.33
N GLY A 249 -45.55 -35.47 3.04
CA GLY A 249 -44.53 -34.77 2.23
C GLY A 249 -43.10 -35.13 2.58
N GLY A 250 -42.90 -36.12 3.45
CA GLY A 250 -41.60 -36.60 3.91
C GLY A 250 -41.45 -36.58 5.42
N GLU A 251 -40.57 -37.46 5.92
CA GLU A 251 -40.25 -37.60 7.36
C GLU A 251 -38.74 -37.62 7.58
N ILE A 252 -38.28 -37.00 8.62
CA ILE A 252 -36.90 -37.08 9.09
C ILE A 252 -36.82 -37.85 10.43
N SER A 253 -35.87 -38.79 10.50
CA SER A 253 -35.65 -39.54 11.75
C SER A 253 -34.72 -38.74 12.66
N ILE A 254 -35.23 -38.35 13.84
CA ILE A 254 -34.49 -37.54 14.83
C ILE A 254 -33.82 -38.39 15.92
N ALA A 255 -34.37 -39.61 16.14
CA ALA A 255 -33.83 -40.59 17.06
C ALA A 255 -34.27 -42.01 16.61
N PRO A 256 -33.68 -43.11 17.13
CA PRO A 256 -34.15 -44.49 16.85
C PRO A 256 -35.65 -44.62 17.07
N ASN A 257 -36.34 -45.14 16.02
CA ASN A 257 -37.80 -45.30 15.98
C ASN A 257 -38.64 -44.01 16.19
N THR A 258 -38.07 -42.83 16.05
CA THR A 258 -38.79 -41.58 16.20
C THR A 258 -38.56 -40.68 14.97
N THR A 259 -39.63 -40.44 14.24
CA THR A 259 -39.67 -39.57 13.08
C THR A 259 -40.44 -38.30 13.37
N LEU A 260 -40.08 -37.22 12.68
CA LEU A 260 -40.86 -35.99 12.58
C LEU A 260 -41.29 -35.80 11.14
N SER A 261 -42.57 -35.57 10.93
CA SER A 261 -43.07 -35.24 9.59
C SER A 261 -42.67 -33.80 9.20
N ILE A 262 -42.48 -33.58 7.90
CA ILE A 262 -42.18 -32.21 7.41
C ILE A 262 -43.33 -31.26 7.79
N SER A 263 -44.60 -31.69 7.80
CA SER A 263 -45.76 -30.90 8.24
C SER A 263 -45.65 -30.41 9.69
N GLU A 264 -45.01 -31.17 10.58
CA GLU A 264 -44.78 -30.77 11.99
C GLU A 264 -43.62 -29.77 12.09
N ILE A 265 -42.69 -29.81 11.19
CA ILE A 265 -41.51 -28.94 11.20
C ILE A 265 -41.79 -27.61 10.46
N ILE A 266 -42.74 -27.58 9.54
CA ILE A 266 -43.09 -26.36 8.73
C ILE A 266 -43.27 -25.10 9.61
N PRO A 267 -44.03 -25.10 10.72
CA PRO A 267 -44.18 -23.90 11.55
C PRO A 267 -42.86 -23.39 12.13
N LEU A 268 -41.95 -24.31 12.47
CA LEU A 268 -40.62 -23.99 13.01
C LEU A 268 -39.73 -23.42 11.92
N LEU A 269 -39.80 -23.99 10.73
CA LEU A 269 -39.03 -23.53 9.56
C LEU A 269 -39.52 -22.16 9.07
N ASN A 270 -40.83 -21.90 9.11
CA ASN A 270 -41.37 -20.56 8.80
C ASN A 270 -40.75 -19.51 9.73
N LYS A 271 -40.63 -19.80 11.02
CA LYS A 271 -39.98 -18.91 11.96
C LYS A 271 -38.50 -18.74 11.70
N ALA A 272 -37.83 -19.86 11.36
CA ALA A 272 -36.43 -19.81 10.95
C ALA A 272 -36.21 -18.97 9.65
N LEU A 273 -37.15 -19.04 8.68
CA LEU A 273 -37.15 -18.22 7.48
C LEU A 273 -37.31 -16.73 7.79
N GLU A 274 -38.26 -16.39 8.64
CA GLU A 274 -38.43 -15.00 9.13
C GLU A 274 -37.14 -14.50 9.78
N ASN A 275 -36.43 -15.38 10.53
CA ASN A 275 -35.21 -15.09 11.24
C ASN A 275 -33.95 -15.17 10.35
N GLY A 276 -34.04 -15.45 9.04
CA GLY A 276 -32.95 -15.29 8.08
C GLY A 276 -32.39 -16.56 7.47
N LEU A 277 -33.07 -17.72 7.57
CA LEU A 277 -32.63 -18.96 6.92
C LEU A 277 -32.67 -18.81 5.38
N LYS A 278 -31.55 -19.14 4.71
CA LYS A 278 -31.39 -18.97 3.26
C LYS A 278 -31.15 -20.28 2.53
N PHE A 279 -30.44 -21.20 3.15
CA PHE A 279 -30.03 -22.45 2.54
C PHE A 279 -30.23 -23.63 3.49
N ALA A 280 -30.78 -24.73 2.98
CA ALA A 280 -30.85 -26.00 3.69
C ALA A 280 -30.20 -27.11 2.86
N LEU A 281 -29.45 -27.99 3.52
CA LEU A 281 -28.93 -29.24 2.94
C LEU A 281 -29.47 -30.43 3.73
N PHE A 282 -30.20 -31.31 3.05
CA PHE A 282 -30.65 -32.59 3.59
C PHE A 282 -29.76 -33.70 3.04
N ASN A 283 -28.74 -34.06 3.81
CA ASN A 283 -27.84 -35.17 3.49
C ASN A 283 -28.45 -36.48 3.99
N SER A 284 -29.63 -36.81 3.45
CA SER A 284 -30.50 -37.94 3.80
C SER A 284 -31.18 -38.46 2.54
N CYS A 285 -31.86 -39.59 2.63
CA CYS A 285 -32.49 -40.28 1.48
C CYS A 285 -33.81 -39.62 1.04
N ASN A 286 -34.15 -39.73 -0.28
CA ASN A 286 -35.45 -39.35 -0.86
C ASN A 286 -35.93 -37.94 -0.48
N GLY A 287 -35.18 -36.90 -0.87
CA GLY A 287 -35.44 -35.52 -0.47
C GLY A 287 -36.26 -34.67 -1.43
N LEU A 288 -36.76 -35.19 -2.56
CA LEU A 288 -37.43 -34.34 -3.58
C LEU A 288 -38.70 -33.66 -3.05
N SER A 289 -39.56 -34.42 -2.34
CA SER A 289 -40.77 -33.84 -1.75
C SER A 289 -40.47 -32.84 -0.63
N ILE A 290 -39.42 -33.12 0.14
CA ILE A 290 -38.94 -32.17 1.17
C ILE A 290 -38.50 -30.86 0.53
N ALA A 291 -37.68 -30.93 -0.56
CA ALA A 291 -37.21 -29.74 -1.25
C ALA A 291 -38.34 -28.91 -1.84
N ASN A 292 -39.31 -29.56 -2.50
CA ASN A 292 -40.47 -28.85 -3.06
C ASN A 292 -41.21 -28.06 -1.98
N ASN A 293 -41.58 -28.73 -0.89
CA ASN A 293 -42.31 -28.11 0.21
C ASN A 293 -41.54 -26.91 0.79
N LEU A 294 -40.23 -27.02 0.97
CA LEU A 294 -39.42 -25.95 1.54
C LEU A 294 -39.29 -24.73 0.62
N ILE A 295 -39.13 -24.93 -0.69
CA ILE A 295 -39.12 -23.83 -1.66
C ILE A 295 -40.49 -23.16 -1.77
N GLU A 296 -41.58 -23.95 -1.74
CA GLU A 296 -42.95 -23.40 -1.70
C GLU A 296 -43.21 -22.52 -0.49
N LEU A 297 -42.55 -22.79 0.65
CA LEU A 297 -42.58 -21.97 1.87
C LEU A 297 -41.73 -20.71 1.77
N GLY A 298 -41.04 -20.48 0.66
CA GLY A 298 -40.19 -19.31 0.43
C GLY A 298 -38.72 -19.46 0.86
N LEU A 299 -38.24 -20.68 1.13
CA LEU A 299 -36.81 -20.92 1.32
C LEU A 299 -36.06 -20.68 0.02
N SER A 300 -34.96 -19.96 0.07
CA SER A 300 -34.21 -19.57 -1.13
C SER A 300 -33.61 -20.77 -1.86
N GLN A 301 -33.05 -21.75 -1.15
CA GLN A 301 -32.27 -22.86 -1.74
C GLN A 301 -32.31 -24.09 -0.85
N VAL A 302 -32.44 -25.25 -1.49
CA VAL A 302 -32.39 -26.56 -0.81
C VAL A 302 -31.58 -27.55 -1.65
N ALA A 303 -30.56 -28.13 -1.07
CA ALA A 303 -29.86 -29.28 -1.66
C ALA A 303 -30.34 -30.59 -1.01
N VAL A 304 -30.60 -31.58 -1.83
CA VAL A 304 -31.16 -32.88 -1.39
C VAL A 304 -30.52 -34.03 -2.13
N MET A 305 -30.65 -35.23 -1.56
CA MET A 305 -30.36 -36.51 -2.27
C MET A 305 -31.66 -37.02 -2.88
N ARG A 306 -31.64 -37.20 -4.20
CA ARG A 306 -32.79 -37.59 -5.00
C ARG A 306 -33.17 -39.08 -4.81
N GLU A 307 -32.19 -39.91 -4.55
CA GLU A 307 -32.30 -41.34 -4.27
C GLU A 307 -31.56 -41.67 -2.95
N PRO A 308 -31.81 -42.85 -2.36
CA PRO A 308 -31.03 -43.28 -1.19
C PRO A 308 -29.54 -43.32 -1.48
N ILE A 309 -28.73 -42.66 -0.63
CA ILE A 309 -27.30 -42.54 -0.85
C ILE A 309 -26.52 -43.46 0.12
N HIS A 310 -25.41 -44.01 -0.35
CA HIS A 310 -24.48 -44.77 0.48
C HIS A 310 -23.83 -43.87 1.55
N ASN A 311 -23.74 -44.42 2.78
CA ASN A 311 -23.28 -43.64 3.94
C ASN A 311 -21.91 -42.94 3.72
N LYS A 312 -20.91 -43.68 3.22
CA LYS A 312 -19.57 -43.14 2.96
C LYS A 312 -19.59 -42.07 1.86
N VAL A 313 -20.39 -42.30 0.80
CA VAL A 313 -20.55 -41.32 -0.30
C VAL A 313 -21.18 -40.02 0.20
N ALA A 314 -22.18 -40.12 1.09
CA ALA A 314 -22.81 -38.95 1.70
C ALA A 314 -21.81 -38.12 2.52
N SER A 315 -20.88 -38.78 3.21
CA SER A 315 -19.82 -38.11 3.98
C SER A 315 -18.78 -37.45 3.06
N GLU A 316 -18.33 -38.13 2.01
CA GLU A 316 -17.39 -37.55 1.01
C GLU A 316 -18.03 -36.41 0.22
N PHE A 317 -19.28 -36.55 -0.20
CA PHE A 317 -20.03 -35.47 -0.81
C PHE A 317 -20.06 -34.24 0.08
N LEU A 318 -20.45 -34.40 1.36
CA LEU A 318 -20.53 -33.29 2.30
C LEU A 318 -19.16 -32.63 2.52
N LEU A 319 -18.10 -33.42 2.64
CA LEU A 319 -16.73 -32.92 2.80
C LEU A 319 -16.34 -32.01 1.65
N HIS A 320 -16.48 -32.45 0.41
CA HIS A 320 -16.11 -31.69 -0.77
C HIS A 320 -17.04 -30.49 -1.02
N PHE A 321 -18.34 -30.64 -0.75
CA PHE A 321 -19.30 -29.56 -0.81
C PHE A 321 -18.93 -28.43 0.16
N LEU A 322 -18.66 -28.74 1.43
CA LEU A 322 -18.33 -27.78 2.46
C LEU A 322 -16.93 -27.15 2.23
N GLN A 323 -15.98 -27.91 1.70
CA GLN A 323 -14.65 -27.37 1.33
C GLN A 323 -14.78 -26.29 0.23
N THR A 324 -15.54 -26.59 -0.82
CA THR A 324 -15.76 -25.64 -1.92
C THR A 324 -16.54 -24.41 -1.45
N LEU A 325 -17.53 -24.62 -0.58
CA LEU A 325 -18.29 -23.52 0.01
C LEU A 325 -17.40 -22.63 0.91
N ALA A 326 -16.46 -23.24 1.65
CA ALA A 326 -15.47 -22.54 2.47
C ALA A 326 -14.47 -21.71 1.65
N GLU A 327 -14.29 -22.01 0.36
CA GLU A 327 -13.54 -21.20 -0.59
C GLU A 327 -14.32 -19.97 -1.10
N TYR A 328 -15.45 -19.65 -0.47
CA TYR A 328 -16.36 -18.55 -0.83
C TYR A 328 -17.04 -18.71 -2.20
N LYS A 329 -17.09 -19.93 -2.74
CA LYS A 329 -17.89 -20.28 -3.92
C LYS A 329 -19.35 -20.40 -3.53
N ASP A 330 -20.25 -20.32 -4.50
CA ASP A 330 -21.67 -20.46 -4.23
C ASP A 330 -22.11 -21.93 -4.12
N VAL A 331 -23.34 -22.13 -3.62
CA VAL A 331 -23.92 -23.46 -3.39
C VAL A 331 -23.95 -24.32 -4.68
N GLN A 332 -24.22 -23.72 -5.85
CA GLN A 332 -24.25 -24.46 -7.12
C GLN A 332 -22.84 -24.90 -7.54
N GLU A 333 -21.85 -24.03 -7.38
CA GLU A 333 -20.45 -24.38 -7.63
C GLU A 333 -19.99 -25.48 -6.67
N ALA A 334 -20.39 -25.40 -5.39
CA ALA A 334 -20.07 -26.40 -4.38
C ALA A 334 -20.70 -27.76 -4.70
N LEU A 335 -21.98 -27.78 -5.10
CA LEU A 335 -22.67 -29.02 -5.52
C LEU A 335 -21.98 -29.64 -6.73
N THR A 336 -21.73 -28.82 -7.75
CA THR A 336 -21.09 -29.29 -8.99
C THR A 336 -19.69 -29.86 -8.72
N SER A 337 -18.91 -29.20 -7.87
CA SER A 337 -17.56 -29.66 -7.48
C SER A 337 -17.62 -31.01 -6.75
N ALA A 338 -18.55 -31.17 -5.80
CA ALA A 338 -18.72 -32.42 -5.09
C ALA A 338 -19.20 -33.57 -6.00
N CYS A 339 -20.14 -33.30 -6.92
CA CYS A 339 -20.58 -34.31 -7.93
C CYS A 339 -19.45 -34.66 -8.90
N GLN A 340 -18.62 -33.70 -9.31
CA GLN A 340 -17.47 -33.99 -10.17
C GLN A 340 -16.43 -34.85 -9.46
N TYR A 341 -16.16 -34.60 -8.19
CA TYR A 341 -15.29 -35.44 -7.38
C TYR A 341 -15.82 -36.90 -7.33
N LEU A 342 -17.10 -37.08 -7.02
CA LEU A 342 -17.73 -38.40 -7.02
C LEU A 342 -17.64 -39.08 -8.37
N LYS A 343 -17.77 -38.35 -9.46
CA LYS A 343 -17.70 -38.88 -10.85
C LYS A 343 -16.27 -39.27 -11.24
N LEU A 344 -15.26 -38.48 -10.90
CA LEU A 344 -13.90 -38.65 -11.38
C LEU A 344 -13.05 -39.56 -10.47
N GLU A 345 -13.20 -39.42 -9.17
CA GLU A 345 -12.35 -40.10 -8.18
C GLU A 345 -13.03 -41.35 -7.57
N GLU A 346 -14.34 -41.29 -7.33
CA GLU A 346 -15.04 -42.30 -6.56
C GLU A 346 -15.93 -43.23 -7.44
N ASN A 347 -16.15 -42.93 -8.71
CA ASN A 347 -17.09 -43.67 -9.55
C ASN A 347 -16.72 -45.14 -9.75
N LEU A 348 -15.45 -45.51 -9.69
CA LEU A 348 -15.02 -46.92 -9.73
C LEU A 348 -15.45 -47.71 -8.49
N THR A 349 -15.51 -47.04 -7.35
CA THR A 349 -15.91 -47.68 -6.06
C THR A 349 -17.40 -47.53 -5.82
N TYR A 350 -17.95 -46.35 -6.18
CA TYR A 350 -19.35 -45.99 -5.94
C TYR A 350 -20.03 -45.50 -7.23
N PRO A 351 -20.31 -46.44 -8.19
CA PRO A 351 -20.90 -46.07 -9.46
C PRO A 351 -22.29 -45.44 -9.26
N SER A 352 -22.67 -44.54 -10.18
CA SER A 352 -23.95 -43.80 -10.19
C SER A 352 -24.16 -42.80 -9.03
N ALA A 353 -23.26 -42.73 -8.04
CA ALA A 353 -23.45 -41.91 -6.85
C ALA A 353 -23.48 -40.40 -7.18
N TYR A 354 -22.72 -39.97 -8.20
CA TYR A 354 -22.66 -38.57 -8.66
C TYR A 354 -23.98 -38.06 -9.27
N LEU A 355 -24.89 -38.97 -9.66
CA LEU A 355 -26.22 -38.65 -10.21
C LEU A 355 -27.24 -38.28 -9.13
N ILE A 356 -26.96 -38.50 -7.85
CA ILE A 356 -27.94 -38.46 -6.76
C ILE A 356 -28.19 -37.03 -6.23
N PRO A 357 -27.15 -36.16 -5.98
CA PRO A 357 -27.38 -34.83 -5.43
C PRO A 357 -28.09 -33.89 -6.40
N SER A 358 -29.04 -33.10 -5.90
CA SER A 358 -29.78 -32.12 -6.69
C SER A 358 -29.97 -30.81 -5.89
N LEU A 359 -29.99 -29.67 -6.59
CA LEU A 359 -30.26 -28.35 -6.01
C LEU A 359 -31.59 -27.78 -6.47
N PHE A 360 -32.43 -27.42 -5.53
CA PHE A 360 -33.64 -26.62 -5.71
C PHE A 360 -33.37 -25.16 -5.41
N LEU A 361 -33.89 -24.29 -6.26
CA LEU A 361 -33.69 -22.85 -6.15
C LEU A 361 -35.00 -22.13 -6.41
N HIS A 362 -35.35 -21.21 -5.53
CA HIS A 362 -36.46 -20.29 -5.78
C HIS A 362 -36.08 -19.31 -6.92
N PRO A 363 -36.95 -19.04 -7.93
CA PRO A 363 -36.59 -18.24 -9.09
C PRO A 363 -36.12 -16.80 -8.79
N GLU A 364 -36.61 -16.23 -7.67
CA GLU A 364 -36.21 -14.88 -7.22
C GLU A 364 -34.94 -14.89 -6.35
N ALA A 365 -34.42 -16.06 -5.97
CA ALA A 365 -33.30 -16.16 -5.06
C ALA A 365 -31.95 -15.94 -5.75
N THR A 366 -31.02 -15.41 -4.99
CA THR A 366 -29.58 -15.40 -5.37
C THR A 366 -28.88 -16.56 -4.69
N LEU A 367 -27.94 -17.19 -5.42
CA LEU A 367 -27.16 -18.32 -4.89
C LEU A 367 -26.41 -17.91 -3.62
N PHE A 368 -26.56 -18.72 -2.57
CA PHE A 368 -25.88 -18.49 -1.30
C PHE A 368 -24.39 -18.71 -1.41
N ARG A 369 -23.60 -17.83 -0.79
CA ARG A 369 -22.15 -17.99 -0.60
C ARG A 369 -21.74 -17.35 0.73
N PHE A 370 -20.69 -17.87 1.34
CA PHE A 370 -20.08 -17.20 2.47
C PHE A 370 -19.51 -15.83 2.04
N LYS A 371 -19.63 -14.85 2.92
CA LYS A 371 -19.00 -13.56 2.71
C LYS A 371 -17.64 -13.56 3.42
N PRO A 372 -16.53 -13.27 2.71
CA PRO A 372 -15.25 -13.20 3.38
C PRO A 372 -15.26 -12.09 4.43
N GLY A 373 -14.75 -12.38 5.61
CA GLY A 373 -14.58 -11.42 6.69
C GLY A 373 -13.54 -10.35 6.35
N PHE A 374 -13.44 -9.32 7.21
CA PHE A 374 -12.46 -8.23 7.00
C PHE A 374 -11.01 -8.76 7.00
N ILE A 375 -10.69 -9.68 7.92
CA ILE A 375 -9.33 -10.27 8.04
C ILE A 375 -8.98 -11.11 6.80
N GLU A 376 -9.94 -11.87 6.26
CA GLU A 376 -9.73 -12.70 5.07
C GLU A 376 -9.61 -11.87 3.79
N ASN A 377 -10.33 -10.74 3.72
CA ASN A 377 -10.12 -9.77 2.65
C ASN A 377 -8.71 -9.15 2.74
N LEU A 378 -8.24 -8.85 3.94
CA LEU A 378 -6.85 -8.39 4.16
C LEU A 378 -5.83 -9.45 3.74
N GLN A 379 -6.07 -10.74 4.01
CA GLN A 379 -5.18 -11.82 3.58
C GLN A 379 -5.11 -11.98 2.06
N LYS A 380 -6.20 -11.75 1.33
CA LYS A 380 -6.21 -11.74 -0.15
C LYS A 380 -5.41 -10.57 -0.74
N ILE A 381 -5.34 -9.47 0.00
CA ILE A 381 -4.63 -8.25 -0.38
C ILE A 381 -3.17 -8.31 0.09
N SER A 382 -2.85 -9.15 1.06
CA SER A 382 -1.50 -9.30 1.61
C SER A 382 -0.48 -9.64 0.51
N PRO A 383 0.77 -9.20 0.66
CA PRO A 383 1.81 -9.50 -0.30
C PRO A 383 2.14 -10.99 -0.30
N SER A 384 2.48 -11.52 -1.46
CA SER A 384 3.02 -12.88 -1.60
C SER A 384 4.41 -12.97 -0.95
N ARG A 385 4.92 -14.18 -0.73
CA ARG A 385 6.26 -14.38 -0.15
C ARG A 385 7.36 -13.64 -0.89
N ILE A 386 7.33 -13.62 -2.22
CA ILE A 386 8.32 -12.90 -3.07
C ILE A 386 8.13 -11.38 -2.92
N GLU A 387 6.89 -10.89 -2.96
CA GLU A 387 6.59 -9.47 -2.74
C GLU A 387 7.02 -9.03 -1.33
N THR A 388 6.76 -9.85 -0.31
CA THR A 388 7.20 -9.59 1.07
C THR A 388 8.72 -9.49 1.16
N PHE A 389 9.45 -10.41 0.52
CA PHE A 389 10.91 -10.37 0.48
C PHE A 389 11.42 -9.10 -0.20
N ALA A 390 10.88 -8.75 -1.37
CA ALA A 390 11.26 -7.54 -2.10
C ALA A 390 10.98 -6.25 -1.30
N LEU A 391 9.81 -6.17 -0.66
CA LEU A 391 9.45 -5.04 0.19
C LEU A 391 10.33 -4.94 1.43
N SER A 392 10.66 -6.07 2.05
CA SER A 392 11.58 -6.11 3.19
C SER A 392 12.99 -5.68 2.78
N ALA A 393 13.47 -6.11 1.62
CA ALA A 393 14.75 -5.68 1.07
C ALA A 393 14.78 -4.16 0.82
N LEU A 394 13.73 -3.60 0.19
CA LEU A 394 13.61 -2.15 0.00
C LEU A 394 13.58 -1.40 1.33
N PHE A 395 12.86 -1.93 2.31
CA PHE A 395 12.81 -1.34 3.64
C PHE A 395 14.21 -1.30 4.28
N ILE A 396 14.95 -2.41 4.25
CA ILE A 396 16.32 -2.47 4.77
C ILE A 396 17.24 -1.52 4.00
N ILE A 397 17.16 -1.49 2.67
CA ILE A 397 17.92 -0.57 1.82
C ILE A 397 17.65 0.88 2.21
N SER A 398 16.38 1.21 2.46
CA SER A 398 15.99 2.58 2.84
C SER A 398 16.49 3.02 4.20
N THR A 399 16.96 2.11 5.06
CA THR A 399 17.55 2.45 6.36
C THR A 399 19.06 2.66 6.31
N GLN A 400 19.73 2.32 5.20
CA GLN A 400 21.17 2.45 5.07
C GLN A 400 21.60 3.88 4.74
N LEU A 401 22.37 4.50 5.63
CA LEU A 401 22.79 5.91 5.52
C LEU A 401 23.55 6.23 4.20
N PRO A 402 24.52 5.44 3.74
CA PRO A 402 25.24 5.70 2.48
C PRO A 402 24.30 5.72 1.27
N ILE A 403 23.31 4.82 1.26
CA ILE A 403 22.33 4.73 0.16
C ILE A 403 21.39 5.94 0.18
N GLN A 404 20.93 6.35 1.38
CA GLN A 404 20.09 7.54 1.53
C GLN A 404 20.82 8.80 1.06
N ASN A 405 22.07 8.97 1.44
CA ASN A 405 22.89 10.12 1.02
C ASN A 405 23.08 10.16 -0.50
N ASN A 406 23.33 9.00 -1.12
CA ASN A 406 23.45 8.93 -2.57
C ASN A 406 22.11 9.25 -3.26
N LEU A 407 21.01 8.68 -2.82
CA LEU A 407 19.68 8.97 -3.36
C LEU A 407 19.32 10.45 -3.20
N LEU A 408 19.67 11.08 -2.07
CA LEU A 408 19.47 12.50 -1.84
C LEU A 408 20.32 13.34 -2.80
N ALA A 409 21.59 13.00 -2.99
CA ALA A 409 22.47 13.68 -3.92
C ALA A 409 21.95 13.60 -5.38
N GLN A 410 21.44 12.44 -5.80
CA GLN A 410 20.82 12.31 -7.13
C GLN A 410 19.52 13.10 -7.26
N ARG A 411 18.72 13.19 -6.20
CA ARG A 411 17.51 14.05 -6.19
C ARG A 411 17.88 15.51 -6.36
N LEU A 412 18.92 15.99 -5.68
CA LEU A 412 19.41 17.37 -5.84
C LEU A 412 19.92 17.63 -7.25
N LYS A 413 20.59 16.66 -7.90
CA LYS A 413 21.01 16.75 -9.30
C LYS A 413 19.81 16.88 -10.25
N ILE A 414 18.79 16.04 -10.06
CA ILE A 414 17.55 16.11 -10.85
C ILE A 414 16.84 17.44 -10.61
N GLN A 415 16.84 17.93 -9.38
CA GLN A 415 16.26 19.22 -9.04
C GLN A 415 17.00 20.39 -9.72
N ALA A 416 18.35 20.35 -9.77
CA ALA A 416 19.16 21.33 -10.48
C ALA A 416 18.83 21.32 -11.98
N PHE A 417 18.77 20.14 -12.59
CA PHE A 417 18.36 20.00 -13.99
C PHE A 417 16.94 20.54 -14.24
N TYR A 418 16.00 20.24 -13.35
CA TYR A 418 14.63 20.73 -13.46
C TYR A 418 14.56 22.27 -13.40
N ARG A 419 15.31 22.89 -12.48
CA ARG A 419 15.41 24.36 -12.41
C ARG A 419 15.93 24.95 -13.71
N GLN A 420 16.94 24.36 -14.30
CA GLN A 420 17.52 24.82 -15.57
C GLN A 420 16.52 24.72 -16.70
N VAL A 421 15.89 23.54 -16.88
CA VAL A 421 14.97 23.31 -18.02
C VAL A 421 13.71 24.19 -17.92
N THR A 422 13.23 24.43 -16.70
CA THR A 422 12.01 25.25 -16.48
C THR A 422 12.29 26.76 -16.41
N GLY A 423 13.55 27.19 -16.52
CA GLY A 423 13.91 28.60 -16.44
C GLY A 423 13.67 29.23 -15.06
N GLN A 424 13.55 28.42 -13.98
CA GLN A 424 13.30 28.89 -12.63
C GLN A 424 14.59 29.36 -11.92
N ILE A 425 15.54 29.85 -12.69
CA ILE A 425 16.78 30.43 -12.21
C ILE A 425 16.55 31.94 -12.16
N LYS A 426 16.51 32.53 -10.98
CA LYS A 426 16.42 33.99 -10.84
C LYS A 426 17.78 34.59 -11.25
N ALA A 427 17.78 35.53 -12.15
CA ALA A 427 18.96 36.36 -12.39
C ALA A 427 19.19 37.23 -11.15
N THR A 428 20.29 37.02 -10.44
CA THR A 428 20.69 37.83 -9.28
C THR A 428 21.82 38.76 -9.80
N GLU A 429 21.61 40.08 -9.66
CA GLU A 429 22.62 41.06 -10.13
C GLU A 429 23.94 40.93 -9.36
N SER A 430 23.89 40.52 -8.09
CA SER A 430 25.08 40.25 -7.27
C SER A 430 24.78 39.20 -6.21
N PRO A 431 25.53 38.10 -6.10
CA PRO A 431 25.37 37.12 -5.05
C PRO A 431 25.76 37.73 -3.67
N PRO A 432 25.16 37.20 -2.57
CA PRO A 432 25.39 37.80 -1.24
C PRO A 432 26.79 37.52 -0.70
N VAL A 433 27.54 36.57 -1.24
CA VAL A 433 28.87 36.18 -0.76
C VAL A 433 29.92 36.42 -1.85
N LEU A 434 31.00 37.04 -1.48
CA LEU A 434 32.27 37.10 -2.20
C LEU A 434 33.22 36.09 -1.57
N LEU A 435 33.58 35.05 -2.30
CA LEU A 435 34.53 34.02 -1.87
C LEU A 435 35.91 34.36 -2.43
N VAL A 436 36.83 34.75 -1.59
CA VAL A 436 38.23 34.99 -1.90
C VAL A 436 38.99 33.68 -1.65
N GLN A 437 39.32 33.01 -2.73
CA GLN A 437 39.98 31.70 -2.67
C GLN A 437 41.48 31.82 -2.74
N ILE A 438 42.18 31.19 -1.82
CA ILE A 438 43.62 30.99 -1.88
C ILE A 438 43.84 29.72 -2.67
N ASP A 439 44.09 29.89 -3.96
CA ASP A 439 44.39 28.79 -4.88
C ASP A 439 45.91 28.50 -4.92
N GLU A 440 46.33 27.56 -5.76
CA GLU A 440 47.74 27.16 -5.89
C GLU A 440 48.65 28.32 -6.32
N LYS A 441 48.16 29.23 -7.18
CA LYS A 441 48.91 30.44 -7.57
C LYS A 441 49.02 31.43 -6.41
N SER A 442 47.91 31.68 -5.74
CA SER A 442 47.90 32.50 -4.52
C SER A 442 48.86 32.00 -3.44
N LEU A 443 48.91 30.65 -3.29
CA LEU A 443 49.83 30.02 -2.34
C LEU A 443 51.31 30.22 -2.75
N LYS A 444 51.61 30.02 -4.03
CA LYS A 444 52.98 30.29 -4.59
C LYS A 444 53.38 31.74 -4.42
N ASP A 445 52.48 32.69 -4.65
CA ASP A 445 52.76 34.09 -4.46
C ASP A 445 52.97 34.45 -2.99
N ALA A 446 52.18 33.88 -2.09
CA ALA A 446 52.31 34.06 -0.63
C ALA A 446 53.61 33.48 -0.07
N THR A 447 54.16 32.42 -0.70
CA THR A 447 55.37 31.72 -0.22
C THR A 447 56.63 32.22 -0.79
N LYS A 448 56.62 33.08 -1.84
CA LYS A 448 57.83 33.60 -2.51
C LYS A 448 58.79 34.29 -1.56
N ASP A 449 58.28 35.05 -0.58
CA ASP A 449 59.05 35.83 0.38
C ASP A 449 59.04 35.25 1.82
N SER A 450 58.41 34.13 2.05
CA SER A 450 58.21 33.52 3.38
C SER A 450 59.11 32.29 3.62
N LYS A 451 59.70 32.20 4.81
CA LYS A 451 60.42 31.01 5.30
C LYS A 451 59.48 29.94 5.88
N LEU A 452 58.26 29.83 5.37
CA LEU A 452 57.25 28.91 5.87
C LEU A 452 57.58 27.47 5.43
N SER A 453 57.54 26.57 6.38
CA SER A 453 57.91 25.13 6.20
C SER A 453 56.76 24.26 5.56
N SER A 454 55.56 24.76 5.46
CA SER A 454 54.45 24.04 4.85
C SER A 454 53.32 25.01 4.36
N ALA A 455 52.66 24.62 3.28
CA ALA A 455 51.50 25.33 2.71
C ALA A 455 50.28 25.36 3.63
N ARG A 456 50.26 24.56 4.70
CA ARG A 456 49.22 24.56 5.74
C ARG A 456 49.34 25.82 6.67
N GLN A 457 50.44 26.51 6.66
CA GLN A 457 50.67 27.72 7.47
C GLN A 457 50.72 28.92 6.55
N MET A 458 49.53 29.42 6.22
CA MET A 458 49.40 30.62 5.37
C MET A 458 50.06 31.83 6.01
N ASP A 459 50.86 32.58 5.22
CA ASP A 459 51.58 33.78 5.68
C ASP A 459 50.61 34.85 6.19
N ARG A 460 50.81 35.32 7.40
CA ARG A 460 50.01 36.36 8.04
C ARG A 460 50.09 37.69 7.30
N LYS A 461 51.26 38.01 6.74
CA LYS A 461 51.44 39.21 5.92
C LYS A 461 50.60 39.22 4.66
N TYR A 462 50.43 38.01 4.03
CA TYR A 462 49.56 37.88 2.87
C TYR A 462 48.09 38.11 3.23
N PHE A 463 47.61 37.58 4.39
CA PHE A 463 46.31 37.92 4.90
C PHE A 463 46.12 39.42 5.14
N ALA A 464 47.10 40.05 5.75
CA ALA A 464 47.03 41.50 6.01
C ALA A 464 46.83 42.29 4.70
N MET A 465 47.57 41.92 3.63
CA MET A 465 47.41 42.53 2.29
C MET A 465 46.02 42.37 1.72
N ILE A 466 45.45 41.15 1.84
CA ILE A 466 44.05 40.84 1.40
C ILE A 466 43.06 41.72 2.20
N ILE A 467 43.19 41.78 3.55
CA ILE A 467 42.31 42.54 4.42
C ILE A 467 42.34 44.02 4.10
N ASP A 468 43.56 44.61 3.92
CA ASP A 468 43.71 46.04 3.56
C ASP A 468 43.06 46.37 2.22
N LYS A 469 43.17 45.49 1.25
CA LYS A 469 42.49 45.62 -0.04
C LYS A 469 40.97 45.55 0.08
N LEU A 470 40.45 44.60 0.87
CA LEU A 470 39.01 44.42 1.11
C LEU A 470 38.44 45.62 1.88
N ARG A 471 39.17 46.11 2.89
CA ARG A 471 38.83 47.34 3.63
C ARG A 471 38.72 48.53 2.67
N ALA A 472 39.70 48.75 1.77
CA ALA A 472 39.69 49.82 0.77
C ALA A 472 38.48 49.75 -0.16
N LYS A 473 37.89 48.56 -0.35
CA LYS A 473 36.67 48.32 -1.12
C LYS A 473 35.39 48.34 -0.28
N GLY A 474 35.46 48.67 1.01
CA GLY A 474 34.32 48.85 1.91
C GLY A 474 33.70 47.57 2.41
N ALA A 475 34.44 46.49 2.57
CA ALA A 475 33.91 45.24 3.15
C ALA A 475 33.51 45.42 4.61
N ASN A 476 32.23 45.16 4.97
CA ASN A 476 31.70 45.35 6.31
C ASN A 476 31.76 44.05 7.16
N VAL A 477 31.73 42.90 6.53
CA VAL A 477 31.81 41.57 7.19
C VAL A 477 32.81 40.69 6.47
N ILE A 478 33.83 40.24 7.17
CA ILE A 478 34.89 39.37 6.61
C ILE A 478 35.02 38.14 7.51
N GLY A 479 34.84 36.93 6.89
CA GLY A 479 35.16 35.65 7.50
C GLY A 479 36.54 35.18 7.04
N ILE A 480 37.32 34.64 7.96
CA ILE A 480 38.61 34.03 7.68
C ILE A 480 38.54 32.56 8.05
N ASP A 481 38.41 31.68 7.06
CA ASP A 481 38.31 30.24 7.18
C ASP A 481 39.69 29.59 7.19
N TYR A 482 40.53 30.06 8.10
CA TYR A 482 41.86 29.53 8.40
C TYR A 482 42.11 29.61 9.91
N LEU A 483 42.67 28.54 10.46
CA LEU A 483 43.12 28.52 11.86
C LEU A 483 44.35 29.41 12.02
N LEU A 484 44.25 30.38 12.92
CA LEU A 484 45.31 31.33 13.25
C LEU A 484 45.92 31.02 14.66
N ASP A 485 46.11 29.71 14.90
CA ASP A 485 46.50 29.13 16.18
C ASP A 485 48.01 28.96 16.38
N ARG A 486 48.80 29.20 15.33
CA ARG A 486 50.27 28.98 15.35
C ARG A 486 51.01 30.30 15.20
N TYR A 487 52.02 30.50 16.04
CA TYR A 487 52.85 31.69 16.07
C TYR A 487 53.77 31.84 14.86
N GLN A 488 53.78 33.01 14.22
CA GLN A 488 54.63 33.34 13.06
C GLN A 488 55.52 34.61 13.29
N GLY A 489 55.73 35.00 14.55
CA GLY A 489 56.61 36.13 14.92
C GLY A 489 56.06 37.49 14.51
N GLU A 490 56.87 38.33 13.83
CA GLU A 490 56.46 39.68 13.41
C GLU A 490 55.29 39.71 12.43
N ASN A 491 55.08 38.67 11.64
CA ASN A 491 53.95 38.61 10.72
C ASN A 491 52.60 38.57 11.45
N ASP A 492 52.52 38.01 12.65
CA ASP A 492 51.29 38.03 13.47
C ASP A 492 50.94 39.48 13.86
N LYS A 493 51.95 40.33 14.18
CA LYS A 493 51.74 41.75 14.49
C LYS A 493 51.22 42.52 13.24
N VAL A 494 51.78 42.25 12.06
CA VAL A 494 51.32 42.88 10.80
C VAL A 494 49.84 42.56 10.55
N LEU A 495 49.44 41.31 10.76
CA LEU A 495 48.04 40.91 10.62
C LEU A 495 47.14 41.57 11.68
N ALA A 496 47.60 41.61 12.94
CA ALA A 496 46.90 42.26 14.04
C ALA A 496 46.66 43.75 13.76
N GLU A 497 47.66 44.46 13.24
CA GLU A 497 47.55 45.87 12.89
C GLU A 497 46.54 46.12 11.77
N SER A 498 46.53 45.31 10.73
CA SER A 498 45.57 45.40 9.63
C SER A 498 44.12 45.14 10.10
N LEU A 499 43.91 44.08 10.96
CA LEU A 499 42.60 43.79 11.58
C LEU A 499 42.13 44.97 12.46
N GLN A 500 43.01 45.47 13.32
CA GLN A 500 42.67 46.60 14.19
C GLN A 500 42.40 47.90 13.42
N ALA A 501 43.15 48.17 12.35
CA ALA A 501 42.89 49.30 11.49
C ALA A 501 41.52 49.22 10.79
N ALA A 502 41.09 48.02 10.38
CA ALA A 502 39.78 47.79 9.80
C ALA A 502 38.64 48.00 10.82
N VAL A 503 38.85 47.56 12.08
CA VAL A 503 37.88 47.74 13.17
C VAL A 503 37.78 49.19 13.60
N LYS A 504 38.90 49.96 13.61
CA LYS A 504 38.94 51.39 13.97
C LYS A 504 38.44 52.33 12.86
N SER A 505 38.13 51.84 11.69
CA SER A 505 37.64 52.62 10.57
C SER A 505 36.30 53.32 10.88
N SER A 506 35.96 54.35 10.12
CA SER A 506 34.67 55.07 10.28
C SER A 506 33.46 54.15 10.06
N ASN A 507 33.63 53.08 9.28
CA ASN A 507 32.68 51.99 9.16
C ASN A 507 33.37 50.67 9.56
N PRO A 508 33.26 50.25 10.86
CA PRO A 508 33.99 49.11 11.38
C PRO A 508 33.69 47.81 10.66
N THR A 509 34.72 47.12 10.20
CA THR A 509 34.61 45.79 9.68
C THR A 509 34.45 44.76 10.82
N TRP A 510 33.49 43.89 10.72
CA TRP A 510 33.28 42.77 11.65
C TRP A 510 33.99 41.54 11.14
N PHE A 511 34.86 40.98 11.96
CA PHE A 511 35.59 39.74 11.61
C PHE A 511 34.99 38.54 12.28
N VAL A 512 34.83 37.48 11.51
CA VAL A 512 34.54 36.13 12.02
C VAL A 512 35.71 35.23 11.70
N LEU A 513 36.39 34.74 12.75
CA LEU A 513 37.61 33.93 12.66
C LEU A 513 37.29 32.48 12.94
N ALA A 514 37.98 31.58 12.27
CA ALA A 514 37.83 30.16 12.42
C ALA A 514 38.26 29.67 13.81
N GLU A 515 37.48 28.81 14.42
CA GLU A 515 37.84 28.01 15.57
C GLU A 515 37.40 26.55 15.34
N THR A 516 38.10 25.61 15.98
CA THR A 516 37.72 24.21 15.97
C THR A 516 38.20 23.48 17.22
N LYS A 517 37.87 22.20 17.38
CA LYS A 517 38.38 21.34 18.44
C LYS A 517 39.39 20.35 17.85
N ALA A 518 40.57 20.29 18.50
CA ALA A 518 41.53 19.25 18.21
C ALA A 518 41.00 17.86 18.57
N LEU A 519 41.57 16.79 18.00
CA LEU A 519 41.24 15.40 18.36
C LEU A 519 41.41 15.12 19.85
N THR A 520 42.26 15.89 20.54
CA THR A 520 42.46 15.85 22.00
C THR A 520 41.32 16.48 22.81
N GLY A 521 40.35 17.16 22.16
CA GLY A 521 39.29 17.93 22.77
C GLY A 521 39.71 19.37 23.14
N GLU A 522 40.96 19.75 22.90
CA GLU A 522 41.44 21.13 23.10
C GLU A 522 40.85 22.07 22.02
N LYS A 523 40.43 23.28 22.45
CA LYS A 523 39.88 24.28 21.55
C LYS A 523 41.00 25.04 20.84
N LEU A 524 41.09 24.92 19.53
CA LEU A 524 42.00 25.68 18.69
C LEU A 524 41.32 27.00 18.28
N THR A 525 41.92 28.12 18.74
CA THR A 525 41.40 29.47 18.50
C THR A 525 42.51 30.38 17.98
N VAL A 526 42.13 31.57 17.51
CA VAL A 526 43.10 32.57 17.11
C VAL A 526 44.03 32.95 18.27
N LEU A 527 45.31 33.16 17.95
CA LEU A 527 46.30 33.66 18.93
C LEU A 527 45.89 34.99 19.50
N PRO A 528 46.04 35.22 20.85
CA PRO A 528 45.70 36.49 21.48
C PRO A 528 46.49 37.71 20.93
N GLU A 529 47.69 37.45 20.40
CA GLU A 529 48.54 38.48 19.78
C GLU A 529 47.95 38.97 18.44
N ILE A 530 47.15 38.15 17.77
CA ILE A 530 46.49 38.51 16.47
C ILE A 530 45.15 39.17 16.72
N ALA A 531 44.29 38.51 17.51
CA ALA A 531 42.93 38.99 17.73
C ALA A 531 42.36 38.53 19.07
N SER A 532 41.45 39.34 19.64
CA SER A 532 40.77 39.04 20.90
C SER A 532 39.28 38.80 20.71
N PRO A 533 38.66 37.85 21.41
CA PRO A 533 37.21 37.63 21.40
C PRO A 533 36.38 38.89 21.79
N ASN A 534 37.01 39.89 22.35
CA ASN A 534 36.33 41.12 22.73
C ASN A 534 35.91 42.01 21.55
N TRP A 535 36.58 41.89 20.43
CA TRP A 535 36.31 42.70 19.25
C TRP A 535 36.24 41.89 17.92
N THR A 536 36.50 40.58 17.99
CA THR A 536 36.26 39.63 16.87
C THR A 536 35.32 38.54 17.30
N LEU A 537 34.64 37.93 16.33
CA LEU A 537 33.83 36.74 16.51
C LEU A 537 34.66 35.54 16.18
N GLN A 538 34.45 34.44 16.93
CA GLN A 538 35.11 33.15 16.70
C GLN A 538 34.02 32.12 16.49
N GLY A 539 34.08 31.38 15.41
CA GLY A 539 33.07 30.38 15.00
C GLY A 539 33.66 29.06 14.61
N GLU A 540 32.97 28.01 15.05
CA GLU A 540 33.30 26.62 14.71
C GLU A 540 33.19 26.38 13.21
N ILE A 541 34.27 25.89 12.60
CA ILE A 541 34.36 25.62 11.18
C ILE A 541 34.14 24.14 10.85
N GLU A 542 34.05 23.27 11.84
CA GLU A 542 33.78 21.82 11.58
C GLU A 542 32.40 21.67 10.95
N ILE A 543 32.38 21.22 9.71
CA ILE A 543 31.17 21.09 8.91
C ILE A 543 30.89 19.63 8.53
N LEU A 544 29.61 19.26 8.59
CA LEU A 544 29.12 18.05 7.94
C LEU A 544 28.71 18.40 6.52
N PRO A 545 29.46 17.94 5.49
CA PRO A 545 29.15 18.25 4.10
C PRO A 545 27.70 17.83 3.77
N GLY A 546 26.92 18.72 3.19
CA GLY A 546 25.56 18.45 2.80
C GLY A 546 24.48 18.77 3.84
N TYR A 547 24.82 19.06 5.09
CA TYR A 547 23.86 19.41 6.15
C TYR A 547 24.03 20.83 6.66
N MET A 548 22.89 21.45 7.04
CA MET A 548 22.90 22.77 7.65
C MET A 548 23.30 22.67 9.12
N GLN A 549 24.21 23.53 9.53
CA GLN A 549 24.53 23.69 10.94
C GLN A 549 23.58 24.69 11.57
N LEU A 550 22.81 24.26 12.55
CA LEU A 550 21.78 25.05 13.21
C LEU A 550 22.22 25.40 14.63
N LEU A 551 22.01 26.66 15.00
CA LEU A 551 22.18 27.07 16.41
C LEU A 551 21.00 26.56 17.23
N SER A 552 21.25 25.90 18.34
CA SER A 552 20.21 25.56 19.31
C SER A 552 20.03 26.72 20.30
N PRO A 553 18.86 27.38 20.38
CA PRO A 553 18.64 28.45 21.34
C PRO A 553 18.56 27.97 22.78
N LEU A 554 18.39 26.67 23.00
CA LEU A 554 18.19 26.04 24.31
C LEU A 554 19.49 25.49 24.91
N ASP A 555 20.48 25.15 24.08
CA ASP A 555 21.74 24.57 24.55
C ASP A 555 22.87 25.59 24.52
N LYS A 556 23.16 26.16 25.66
CA LYS A 556 24.27 27.11 25.85
C LYS A 556 25.67 26.47 25.72
N SER A 557 25.73 25.14 25.62
CA SER A 557 26.97 24.37 25.46
C SER A 557 27.37 24.18 24.01
N GLN A 558 26.49 24.45 23.05
CA GLN A 558 26.80 24.27 21.62
C GLN A 558 27.73 25.38 21.11
N PRO A 559 28.68 25.04 20.24
CA PRO A 559 29.56 26.01 19.58
C PRO A 559 28.75 26.96 18.69
N LEU A 560 29.21 28.18 18.56
CA LEU A 560 28.73 29.14 17.58
C LEU A 560 29.38 28.83 16.24
N TYR A 561 28.58 28.48 15.25
CA TYR A 561 29.10 28.11 13.93
C TYR A 561 29.50 29.33 13.11
N PHE A 562 30.57 29.19 12.34
CA PHE A 562 31.16 30.24 11.51
C PHE A 562 30.15 30.88 10.53
N SER A 563 29.41 30.05 9.79
CA SER A 563 28.39 30.49 8.83
C SER A 563 27.25 31.27 9.48
N ASN A 564 26.82 30.86 10.68
CA ASN A 564 25.76 31.52 11.43
C ASN A 564 26.22 32.94 11.90
N LEU A 565 27.45 33.03 12.43
CA LEU A 565 28.00 34.30 12.84
C LEU A 565 28.17 35.28 11.68
N LEU A 566 28.58 34.81 10.50
CA LEU A 566 28.64 35.62 9.28
C LEU A 566 27.27 36.16 8.88
N ALA A 567 26.27 35.29 8.86
CA ALA A 567 24.90 35.69 8.49
C ALA A 567 24.31 36.69 9.49
N ILE A 568 24.49 36.45 10.80
CA ILE A 568 24.06 37.36 11.87
C ILE A 568 24.77 38.74 11.75
N SER A 569 26.08 38.69 11.58
CA SER A 569 26.88 39.93 11.45
C SER A 569 26.41 40.79 10.27
N TYR A 570 26.17 40.17 9.14
CA TYR A 570 25.68 40.86 7.94
C TYR A 570 24.27 41.45 8.14
N GLN A 571 23.34 40.68 8.73
CA GLN A 571 22.00 41.19 8.97
C GLN A 571 21.97 42.34 9.95
N LEU A 572 22.80 42.31 11.00
CA LEU A 572 22.93 43.39 11.96
C LEU A 572 23.56 44.64 11.33
N GLN A 573 24.60 44.49 10.49
CA GLN A 573 25.22 45.59 9.74
C GLN A 573 24.22 46.20 8.75
N ARG A 574 23.45 45.39 8.04
CA ARG A 574 22.40 45.87 7.15
C ARG A 574 21.30 46.64 7.87
N LEU A 575 20.85 46.14 9.03
CA LEU A 575 19.88 46.81 9.87
C LEU A 575 20.40 48.19 10.32
N LYS A 576 21.66 48.26 10.76
CA LYS A 576 22.34 49.48 11.14
C LYS A 576 22.40 50.52 9.99
N SER A 577 22.74 50.07 8.76
CA SER A 577 22.79 50.97 7.59
C SER A 577 21.40 51.48 7.18
N GLN A 578 20.37 50.65 7.28
CA GLN A 578 18.97 51.02 7.00
C GLN A 578 18.49 52.10 7.97
N ILE A 579 18.74 51.93 9.27
CA ILE A 579 18.37 52.90 10.34
C ILE A 579 19.08 54.24 10.11
N THR A 580 20.35 54.24 9.73
CA THR A 580 21.12 55.43 9.46
C THR A 580 20.61 56.21 8.23
N ASN A 581 20.17 55.51 7.19
CA ASN A 581 19.61 56.07 5.97
C ASN A 581 18.18 56.61 6.15
N THR A 582 17.36 55.99 7.04
CA THR A 582 15.98 56.41 7.29
C THR A 582 15.91 57.66 8.11
N THR A 583 16.92 57.96 8.94
CA THR A 583 17.05 59.23 9.67
C THR A 583 17.26 60.42 8.72
N ASN A 584 17.76 60.19 7.51
CA ASN A 584 17.99 61.18 6.46
C ASN A 584 16.85 61.37 5.46
N GLN A 585 15.86 60.49 5.44
CA GLN A 585 14.68 60.56 4.56
C GLN A 585 13.40 60.19 5.34
N LYS A 586 12.67 61.24 5.79
CA LYS A 586 11.26 61.05 6.14
C LYS A 586 10.47 60.71 4.89
N GLN A 587 10.23 59.46 4.60
CA GLN A 587 9.06 59.01 3.83
C GLN A 587 8.94 57.49 3.75
N GLN A 588 7.75 57.05 4.21
CA GLN A 588 6.96 55.90 3.80
C GLN A 588 7.40 54.45 4.12
N GLY A 589 6.92 53.95 5.18
CA GLY A 589 5.95 52.82 5.19
C GLY A 589 6.48 51.45 4.83
N LEU A 590 7.48 50.85 5.54
CA LEU A 590 7.64 49.37 5.60
C LEU A 590 8.47 48.93 6.82
N ILE A 591 8.84 49.79 7.74
CA ILE A 591 9.42 49.43 9.05
C ILE A 591 8.63 50.16 10.12
N ALA A 592 7.43 49.74 10.38
CA ALA A 592 6.79 49.95 11.68
C ALA A 592 7.43 48.95 12.62
N VAL A 593 8.01 49.45 13.71
CA VAL A 593 8.49 48.68 14.87
C VAL A 593 10.01 48.38 14.87
N ALA A 594 10.85 49.40 14.75
CA ALA A 594 12.02 49.44 15.64
C ALA A 594 11.72 50.49 16.69
N ASP A 595 11.45 50.04 17.92
CA ASP A 595 11.32 50.92 19.07
C ASP A 595 12.58 51.79 19.15
N LYS A 596 12.47 53.09 19.43
CA LYS A 596 13.62 53.99 19.51
C LYS A 596 14.74 53.45 20.40
N THR A 597 14.39 52.65 21.41
CA THR A 597 15.30 51.91 22.28
C THR A 597 16.18 50.88 21.58
N VAL A 598 15.68 50.23 20.53
CA VAL A 598 16.45 49.26 19.69
C VAL A 598 17.46 49.98 18.80
N GLU A 599 17.08 51.17 18.31
CA GLU A 599 17.94 51.99 17.45
C GLU A 599 19.13 52.54 18.24
N ASP A 600 18.90 53.06 19.48
CA ASP A 600 19.93 53.60 20.35
C ASP A 600 20.86 52.50 20.89
N ASP A 601 20.31 51.34 21.27
CA ASP A 601 21.06 50.15 21.68
C ASP A 601 21.95 49.60 20.51
N LEU A 602 21.47 49.60 19.27
CA LEU A 602 22.22 49.14 18.12
C LEU A 602 23.39 50.07 17.76
N LYS A 603 23.20 51.39 17.92
CA LYS A 603 24.25 52.40 17.62
C LYS A 603 25.31 52.46 18.69
N GLN A 604 24.95 52.28 19.97
CA GLN A 604 25.85 52.44 21.10
C GLN A 604 26.46 51.14 21.63
N SER A 605 25.72 50.02 21.62
CA SER A 605 26.18 48.82 22.33
C SER A 605 26.77 47.72 21.41
N LEU A 606 26.55 47.80 20.12
CA LEU A 606 26.99 46.77 19.16
C LEU A 606 28.06 47.29 18.20
N GLN A 607 29.20 47.69 18.72
CA GLN A 607 30.39 47.94 17.92
C GLN A 607 31.57 47.15 18.47
N PRO A 608 32.37 46.49 17.63
CA PRO A 608 33.61 45.92 18.07
C PRO A 608 34.51 47.01 18.67
N ASN A 609 34.87 46.92 19.92
CA ASN A 609 35.67 47.92 20.61
C ASN A 609 36.88 47.23 21.25
N LEU A 610 38.07 47.67 20.89
CA LEU A 610 39.35 47.16 21.35
C LEU A 610 39.56 47.32 22.87
N ASN A 611 38.83 48.24 23.50
CA ASN A 611 38.99 48.55 24.93
C ASN A 611 37.97 47.84 25.86
N THR A 612 37.03 47.05 25.32
CA THR A 612 36.08 46.32 26.13
C THR A 612 36.66 44.99 26.64
N LYS A 613 36.27 44.60 27.86
CA LYS A 613 36.65 43.30 28.46
C LYS A 613 35.60 42.22 28.25
N THR A 614 34.49 42.53 27.58
CA THR A 614 33.40 41.60 27.34
C THR A 614 33.50 41.01 25.96
N ASP A 615 33.34 39.71 25.86
CA ASP A 615 33.30 38.95 24.63
C ASP A 615 32.22 39.48 23.66
N PHE A 616 32.60 39.77 22.41
CA PHE A 616 31.74 40.38 21.42
C PHE A 616 30.59 39.48 21.01
N SER A 617 30.81 38.18 20.96
CA SER A 617 29.75 37.21 20.68
C SER A 617 28.66 37.20 21.76
N LYS A 618 29.06 37.32 23.04
CA LYS A 618 28.11 37.44 24.15
C LYS A 618 27.33 38.76 24.11
N GLN A 619 27.95 39.86 23.64
CA GLN A 619 27.24 41.14 23.47
C GLN A 619 26.18 41.01 22.37
N ILE A 620 26.48 40.38 21.25
CA ILE A 620 25.51 40.14 20.16
C ILE A 620 24.35 39.26 20.66
N ILE A 621 24.65 38.14 21.33
CA ILE A 621 23.63 37.24 21.87
C ILE A 621 22.72 37.95 22.86
N LYS A 622 23.30 38.73 23.80
CA LYS A 622 22.53 39.48 24.78
C LYS A 622 21.64 40.53 24.12
N PHE A 623 22.17 41.25 23.12
CA PHE A 623 21.39 42.19 22.33
C PHE A 623 20.20 41.56 21.63
N LEU A 624 20.41 40.42 20.98
CA LEU A 624 19.35 39.66 20.27
C LEU A 624 18.28 39.16 21.24
N GLN A 625 18.67 38.72 22.43
CA GLN A 625 17.75 38.27 23.50
C GLN A 625 16.94 39.43 24.09
N LYS A 626 17.60 40.57 24.38
CA LYS A 626 16.98 41.75 24.98
C LYS A 626 15.89 42.32 24.07
N ASN A 627 16.17 42.43 22.80
CA ASN A 627 15.30 43.10 21.84
C ASN A 627 14.29 42.20 21.16
N ASN A 628 14.18 40.96 21.61
CA ASN A 628 13.24 39.96 21.09
C ASN A 628 13.23 39.86 19.56
N LEU A 629 14.37 40.13 18.91
CA LEU A 629 14.60 40.15 17.47
C LEU A 629 14.57 38.73 16.93
N LYS A 630 13.49 37.99 17.25
CA LYS A 630 13.20 36.61 16.75
C LYS A 630 13.06 36.60 15.23
N ASN A 631 12.96 37.76 14.59
CA ASN A 631 12.78 37.90 13.13
C ASN A 631 14.08 38.03 12.35
N ILE A 632 15.24 38.01 12.98
CA ILE A 632 16.50 37.84 12.25
C ILE A 632 16.57 36.38 11.84
N ALA A 633 16.42 36.13 10.54
CA ALA A 633 16.21 34.80 9.94
C ALA A 633 17.30 33.77 10.33
N SER A 634 18.51 34.22 10.62
CA SER A 634 19.62 33.39 11.09
C SER A 634 19.52 32.87 12.54
N LEU A 635 18.62 33.47 13.35
CA LEU A 635 18.37 33.03 14.73
C LEU A 635 17.05 32.30 14.92
N GLN A 636 16.15 32.45 13.99
CA GLN A 636 15.07 31.52 13.92
C GLN A 636 15.66 30.20 13.42
N LEU A 637 15.92 29.28 14.31
CA LEU A 637 15.75 27.89 13.96
C LEU A 637 14.43 27.85 13.19
N PRO A 638 14.44 27.42 11.96
CA PRO A 638 13.18 27.17 11.29
C PRO A 638 12.40 26.37 12.34
N ARG A 639 11.21 26.84 12.71
CA ARG A 639 10.28 26.09 13.55
C ARG A 639 9.85 24.88 12.74
N THR A 640 10.81 24.00 12.53
CA THR A 640 10.50 22.67 12.08
C THR A 640 9.82 22.04 13.29
N HIS A 641 8.52 21.85 13.22
CA HIS A 641 7.75 21.04 14.18
C HIS A 641 8.37 19.63 14.38
N LEU A 642 9.52 19.42 13.84
CA LEU A 642 10.26 18.20 13.62
C LEU A 642 11.58 18.16 14.41
N GLN A 643 11.87 19.18 15.25
CA GLN A 643 13.12 19.26 15.96
C GLN A 643 13.38 18.03 16.85
N SER A 644 12.34 17.56 17.55
CA SER A 644 12.40 16.32 18.34
C SER A 644 12.66 15.08 17.48
N ILE A 645 12.11 15.05 16.28
CA ILE A 645 12.29 13.95 15.32
C ILE A 645 13.70 14.03 14.72
N THR A 646 14.23 15.23 14.48
CA THR A 646 15.60 15.42 14.01
C THR A 646 16.61 14.92 15.05
N GLU A 647 16.45 15.26 16.33
CA GLU A 647 17.28 14.74 17.41
C GLU A 647 17.20 13.21 17.52
N PHE A 648 15.99 12.65 17.44
CA PHE A 648 15.78 11.21 17.43
C PHE A 648 16.45 10.52 16.24
N SER A 649 16.43 11.13 15.06
CA SER A 649 17.08 10.60 13.88
C SER A 649 18.60 10.54 14.02
N TYR A 650 19.21 11.53 14.64
CA TYR A 650 20.62 11.51 14.96
C TYR A 650 20.98 10.39 15.94
N TYR A 651 20.15 10.20 16.98
CA TYR A 651 20.35 9.13 17.95
C TYR A 651 20.41 7.74 17.33
N PHE A 652 19.61 7.50 16.28
CA PHE A 652 19.61 6.24 15.51
C PHE A 652 20.60 6.22 14.33
N GLY A 653 21.48 7.20 14.21
CA GLY A 653 22.41 7.32 13.09
C GLY A 653 21.75 7.60 11.75
N GLN A 654 20.51 8.12 11.76
CA GLN A 654 19.73 8.51 10.58
C GLN A 654 19.54 10.02 10.56
N MET A 655 19.96 10.66 9.49
CA MET A 655 19.81 12.12 9.32
C MET A 655 18.39 12.47 8.84
N TRP A 656 17.37 11.94 9.49
CA TRP A 656 15.96 12.16 9.10
C TRP A 656 15.52 13.57 9.44
N LEU A 657 14.86 14.24 8.48
CA LEU A 657 14.25 15.54 8.68
C LEU A 657 15.23 16.63 9.17
N HIS A 658 16.52 16.42 8.92
CA HIS A 658 17.52 17.47 9.17
C HIS A 658 17.66 18.38 7.95
N PRO A 659 17.70 19.71 8.12
CA PRO A 659 17.93 20.62 7.01
C PRO A 659 19.26 20.35 6.31
N ILE A 660 19.22 20.37 4.99
CA ILE A 660 20.38 20.11 4.12
C ILE A 660 20.86 21.38 3.41
N VAL A 661 22.12 21.34 2.99
CA VAL A 661 22.66 22.34 2.05
C VAL A 661 22.09 22.07 0.65
N ASP A 662 21.36 23.04 0.10
CA ASP A 662 20.72 22.92 -1.20
C ASP A 662 21.68 23.21 -2.36
N PHE A 663 22.45 22.23 -2.78
CA PHE A 663 23.34 22.35 -3.95
C PHE A 663 22.59 22.39 -5.29
N SER A 664 21.27 22.29 -5.32
CA SER A 664 20.50 22.51 -6.56
C SER A 664 20.38 23.99 -6.94
N VAL A 665 20.75 24.90 -6.03
CA VAL A 665 20.90 26.34 -6.34
C VAL A 665 22.20 26.54 -7.12
N PRO A 666 22.20 27.26 -8.27
CA PRO A 666 23.41 27.45 -9.02
C PRO A 666 24.44 28.33 -8.24
N PRO A 667 25.75 28.02 -8.32
CA PRO A 667 26.79 28.71 -7.58
C PRO A 667 26.79 30.24 -7.77
N ASN A 668 26.54 30.70 -8.99
CA ASN A 668 26.50 32.13 -9.33
C ASN A 668 25.39 32.93 -8.61
N GLN A 669 24.38 32.28 -8.04
CA GLN A 669 23.39 32.92 -7.16
C GLN A 669 23.82 32.95 -5.70
N VAL A 670 24.74 32.09 -5.31
CA VAL A 670 25.17 31.90 -3.91
C VAL A 670 26.40 32.74 -3.61
N TYR A 671 27.41 32.63 -4.44
CA TYR A 671 28.68 33.33 -4.28
C TYR A 671 29.30 33.74 -5.62
N ARG A 672 30.16 34.76 -5.56
CA ARG A 672 31.13 35.06 -6.62
C ARG A 672 32.50 34.67 -6.08
N SER A 673 33.22 33.82 -6.83
CA SER A 673 34.58 33.40 -6.46
C SER A 673 35.61 34.25 -7.19
N ILE A 674 36.66 34.62 -6.44
CA ILE A 674 37.85 35.25 -6.99
C ILE A 674 39.11 34.66 -6.35
N PRO A 675 40.17 34.39 -7.14
CA PRO A 675 41.45 34.02 -6.56
C PRO A 675 42.09 35.22 -5.77
N ALA A 676 42.75 34.93 -4.65
CA ALA A 676 43.35 35.97 -3.81
C ALA A 676 44.44 36.76 -4.55
N TRP A 677 45.23 36.11 -5.42
CA TRP A 677 46.25 36.82 -6.22
C TRP A 677 45.63 37.87 -7.17
N GLN A 678 44.46 37.57 -7.75
CA GLN A 678 43.75 38.48 -8.62
C GLN A 678 43.16 39.68 -7.89
N LEU A 679 42.74 39.50 -6.63
CA LEU A 679 42.34 40.64 -5.79
C LEU A 679 43.51 41.60 -5.47
N LEU A 680 44.71 41.07 -5.34
CA LEU A 680 45.91 41.85 -5.00
C LEU A 680 46.53 42.51 -6.24
N GLU A 681 46.45 41.95 -7.43
CA GLU A 681 46.86 42.55 -8.66
C GLU A 681 45.99 43.78 -9.02
N ASN A 682 46.62 44.90 -9.37
CA ASN A 682 45.91 46.17 -9.68
C ASN A 682 45.31 46.19 -11.12
N ASN A 683 45.16 45.07 -11.76
CA ASN A 683 44.70 45.01 -13.15
C ASN A 683 43.21 45.32 -13.29
N ASN A 684 42.85 46.22 -14.23
CA ASN A 684 41.48 46.59 -14.62
C ASN A 684 40.77 45.45 -15.33
N GLN A 685 40.52 44.34 -14.66
CA GLN A 685 39.75 43.22 -15.22
C GLN A 685 38.25 43.38 -14.91
N ASN A 686 37.45 43.20 -15.92
CA ASN A 686 35.99 43.25 -15.90
C ASN A 686 35.40 41.97 -15.29
N PRO A 687 34.40 42.09 -14.43
CA PRO A 687 33.85 43.32 -13.82
C PRO A 687 34.63 43.74 -12.57
N PRO A 688 34.82 45.05 -12.37
CA PRO A 688 35.53 45.58 -11.20
C PRO A 688 34.76 45.25 -9.92
N ILE A 689 35.48 44.84 -8.87
CA ILE A 689 34.93 44.72 -7.53
C ILE A 689 34.76 46.11 -6.98
N SER A 690 33.60 46.75 -7.11
CA SER A 690 33.39 48.14 -6.85
C SER A 690 32.92 48.51 -5.45
N ASN A 691 32.04 47.76 -4.82
CA ASN A 691 31.58 48.09 -3.48
C ASN A 691 31.14 46.80 -2.75
N LEU A 692 31.80 46.48 -1.64
CA LEU A 692 31.56 45.27 -0.86
C LEU A 692 30.67 45.50 0.37
N GLN A 693 30.06 46.69 0.52
CA GLN A 693 29.23 47.02 1.68
C GLN A 693 28.02 46.07 1.86
N ASN A 694 27.50 45.56 0.73
CA ASN A 694 26.31 44.67 0.71
C ASN A 694 26.67 43.21 0.44
N GLN A 695 27.93 42.83 0.63
CA GLN A 695 28.37 41.42 0.47
C GLN A 695 29.13 40.97 1.73
N ILE A 696 29.01 39.67 2.01
CA ILE A 696 29.86 39.00 2.98
C ILE A 696 31.10 38.48 2.25
N VAL A 697 32.28 38.77 2.78
CA VAL A 697 33.52 38.24 2.22
C VAL A 697 33.97 37.05 3.04
N ILE A 698 34.27 35.93 2.38
CA ILE A 698 34.87 34.73 2.98
C ILE A 698 36.22 34.50 2.35
N ILE A 699 37.28 34.48 3.16
CA ILE A 699 38.65 34.10 2.73
C ILE A 699 38.84 32.64 3.13
N ALA A 700 39.05 31.76 2.14
CA ALA A 700 39.10 30.32 2.37
C ALA A 700 40.10 29.62 1.42
N PRO A 701 40.50 28.38 1.72
CA PRO A 701 41.28 27.54 0.79
C PRO A 701 40.57 27.33 -0.54
N GLY A 702 41.32 27.38 -1.63
CA GLY A 702 40.80 27.28 -2.99
C GLY A 702 40.99 25.93 -3.67
N GLY A 703 41.00 24.86 -2.92
CA GLY A 703 41.02 23.49 -3.44
C GLY A 703 42.40 22.97 -3.84
N TYR A 704 43.48 23.56 -3.36
CA TYR A 704 44.84 23.06 -3.55
C TYR A 704 45.06 21.71 -2.81
N GLY A 705 45.99 20.88 -3.38
CA GLY A 705 46.14 19.49 -2.91
C GLY A 705 46.54 19.31 -1.45
N GLU A 706 47.27 20.30 -0.87
CA GLU A 706 47.72 20.30 0.52
C GLU A 706 46.60 20.67 1.50
N ALA A 707 45.50 21.22 1.05
CA ALA A 707 44.30 21.38 1.86
C ALA A 707 43.61 20.02 2.15
N GLY A 708 44.00 18.97 1.38
CA GLY A 708 43.65 17.58 1.63
C GLY A 708 42.21 17.19 1.28
N MET A 709 41.95 15.87 1.22
CA MET A 709 40.61 15.31 1.05
C MET A 709 40.02 14.89 2.40
N SER A 710 38.80 15.22 2.66
CA SER A 710 38.05 15.27 3.91
C SER A 710 37.95 14.00 4.80
N LYS A 711 38.79 13.01 4.69
CA LYS A 711 38.66 11.85 5.58
C LYS A 711 39.07 12.11 7.04
N ASN A 712 39.73 13.27 7.32
CA ASN A 712 40.27 13.61 8.65
C ASN A 712 40.09 15.10 9.01
N GLY A 713 39.02 15.77 8.56
CA GLY A 713 38.75 17.16 8.89
C GLY A 713 39.51 18.18 8.03
N GLU A 714 39.81 17.86 6.78
CA GLU A 714 40.46 18.74 5.82
C GLU A 714 39.46 19.45 4.88
N ASP A 715 39.86 20.53 4.19
CA ASP A 715 38.96 21.46 3.49
C ASP A 715 38.47 21.05 2.11
N ASN A 716 38.86 19.91 1.61
CA ASN A 716 38.44 19.40 0.31
C ASN A 716 37.49 18.20 0.45
N PHE A 717 36.29 18.32 -0.10
CA PHE A 717 35.22 17.34 -0.03
C PHE A 717 34.88 16.81 -1.43
N ASP A 718 34.23 15.64 -1.46
CA ASP A 718 33.68 15.10 -2.71
C ASP A 718 32.67 16.06 -3.34
N LEU A 719 32.78 16.25 -4.65
CA LEU A 719 31.92 17.15 -5.38
C LEU A 719 30.49 16.59 -5.49
N PRO A 720 29.46 17.27 -4.96
CA PRO A 720 28.07 16.82 -5.08
C PRO A 720 27.63 16.78 -6.56
N PRO A 721 26.85 15.76 -6.99
CA PRO A 721 26.42 15.61 -8.39
C PRO A 721 25.62 16.81 -8.95
N ALA A 722 24.97 17.58 -8.10
CA ALA A 722 24.27 18.79 -8.50
C ALA A 722 25.24 19.94 -8.87
N LEU A 723 26.31 20.11 -8.09
CA LEU A 723 27.37 21.09 -8.37
C LEU A 723 28.19 20.70 -9.60
N GLU A 724 28.47 19.41 -9.74
CA GLU A 724 29.10 18.89 -10.97
C GLU A 724 28.32 19.27 -12.22
N LEU A 725 26.98 19.15 -12.17
CA LEU A 725 26.12 19.57 -13.27
C LEU A 725 26.26 21.07 -13.54
N TRP A 726 26.24 21.93 -12.52
CA TRP A 726 26.37 23.38 -12.70
C TRP A 726 27.72 23.78 -13.27
N ARG A 727 28.81 23.22 -12.75
CA ARG A 727 30.18 23.52 -13.21
C ARG A 727 30.38 23.10 -14.67
N ARG A 728 29.85 21.94 -15.08
CA ARG A 728 29.91 21.49 -16.49
C ARG A 728 29.12 22.39 -17.42
N LEU A 729 28.06 23.03 -16.96
CA LEU A 729 27.26 23.97 -17.74
C LEU A 729 27.91 25.33 -17.86
N GLU A 730 28.63 25.77 -16.84
CA GLU A 730 29.37 27.07 -16.87
C GLU A 730 30.68 26.98 -17.64
N ASN A 731 31.44 25.93 -17.46
CA ASN A 731 32.73 25.75 -18.15
C ASN A 731 33.09 24.25 -18.32
N PRO A 732 32.88 23.69 -19.51
CA PRO A 732 33.12 22.26 -19.76
C PRO A 732 34.57 21.80 -19.57
N GLU A 733 35.57 22.72 -19.77
CA GLU A 733 36.99 22.41 -19.75
C GLU A 733 37.65 22.53 -18.37
N ASN A 734 37.04 23.24 -17.43
CA ASN A 734 37.64 23.57 -16.13
C ASN A 734 36.82 23.00 -14.97
N SER A 735 36.80 21.67 -14.81
CA SER A 735 36.11 21.02 -13.72
C SER A 735 37.06 20.86 -12.51
N ASN A 736 37.06 21.83 -11.60
CA ASN A 736 37.53 21.53 -10.23
C ASN A 736 36.76 20.33 -9.69
N GLU A 737 37.42 19.24 -9.38
CA GLU A 737 36.79 17.99 -8.96
C GLU A 737 36.41 17.95 -7.46
N VAL A 738 36.77 19.00 -6.72
CA VAL A 738 36.55 19.06 -5.28
C VAL A 738 35.59 20.19 -4.88
N LEU A 739 34.83 19.99 -3.84
CA LEU A 739 34.06 21.03 -3.14
C LEU A 739 34.88 21.54 -1.96
N THR A 740 35.08 22.87 -1.85
CA THR A 740 35.86 23.46 -0.76
C THR A 740 35.01 23.78 0.47
N GLY A 741 35.61 23.80 1.66
CA GLY A 741 34.93 24.25 2.90
C GLY A 741 34.34 25.65 2.76
N GLY A 742 35.09 26.58 2.17
CA GLY A 742 34.61 27.96 1.91
C GLY A 742 33.37 28.01 1.03
N GLU A 743 33.23 27.11 0.01
CA GLU A 743 32.01 27.01 -0.80
C GLU A 743 30.82 26.51 0.02
N ILE A 744 31.04 25.52 0.91
CA ILE A 744 29.99 25.03 1.81
C ILE A 744 29.53 26.15 2.73
N HIS A 745 30.45 26.88 3.34
CA HIS A 745 30.12 28.04 4.18
C HIS A 745 29.33 29.10 3.40
N ALA A 746 29.69 29.37 2.14
CA ALA A 746 28.95 30.31 1.31
C ALA A 746 27.50 29.85 1.05
N TYR A 747 27.28 28.56 0.75
CA TYR A 747 25.93 27.96 0.63
C TYR A 747 25.15 28.07 1.93
N GLN A 748 25.75 27.71 3.06
CA GLN A 748 25.10 27.81 4.38
C GLN A 748 24.70 29.26 4.68
N VAL A 749 25.57 30.22 4.46
CA VAL A 749 25.28 31.66 4.62
C VAL A 749 24.13 32.09 3.72
N HIS A 750 24.15 31.72 2.44
CA HIS A 750 23.06 32.01 1.50
C HIS A 750 21.71 31.48 1.98
N HIS A 751 21.66 30.24 2.50
CA HIS A 751 20.42 29.63 3.02
C HIS A 751 19.94 30.33 4.29
N LEU A 752 20.86 30.69 5.18
CA LEU A 752 20.55 31.44 6.42
C LEU A 752 19.98 32.82 6.10
N LEU A 753 20.57 33.53 5.12
CA LEU A 753 20.11 34.87 4.71
C LEU A 753 18.73 34.86 4.07
N ASN A 754 18.43 33.82 3.28
CA ASN A 754 17.15 33.67 2.60
C ASN A 754 16.08 32.94 3.45
N ASN A 755 16.42 32.54 4.70
CA ASN A 755 15.56 31.75 5.58
C ASN A 755 14.96 30.51 4.90
N ARG A 756 15.74 29.87 4.03
CA ARG A 756 15.31 28.72 3.24
C ARG A 756 16.02 27.46 3.72
N MET A 757 15.34 26.74 4.61
CA MET A 757 15.81 25.46 5.12
C MET A 757 15.12 24.32 4.37
N VAL A 758 15.90 23.58 3.59
CA VAL A 758 15.39 22.46 2.82
C VAL A 758 15.45 21.19 3.64
N VAL A 759 14.30 20.55 3.84
CA VAL A 759 14.18 19.32 4.63
C VAL A 759 13.85 18.12 3.74
N PRO A 760 14.69 17.08 3.72
CA PRO A 760 14.38 15.85 3.00
C PRO A 760 13.40 15.00 3.79
N ILE A 761 12.35 14.50 3.16
CA ILE A 761 11.49 13.48 3.76
C ILE A 761 12.16 12.11 3.58
N PRO A 762 12.25 11.29 4.64
CA PRO A 762 12.86 9.97 4.56
C PRO A 762 12.12 9.02 3.63
N ASP A 763 12.86 8.25 2.84
CA ASP A 763 12.30 7.21 1.96
C ASP A 763 11.45 6.20 2.74
N LEU A 764 11.86 5.86 3.96
CA LEU A 764 11.16 4.91 4.83
C LEU A 764 9.68 5.26 5.02
N TRP A 765 9.36 6.51 5.31
CA TRP A 765 7.97 6.94 5.54
C TRP A 765 7.14 6.88 4.27
N MET A 766 7.74 7.28 3.15
CA MET A 766 7.07 7.25 1.87
C MET A 766 6.89 5.83 1.33
N ILE A 767 7.80 4.90 1.65
CA ILE A 767 7.65 3.47 1.36
C ILE A 767 6.46 2.89 2.14
N LEU A 768 6.29 3.23 3.42
CA LEU A 768 5.14 2.78 4.21
C LEU A 768 3.81 3.29 3.61
N ILE A 769 3.77 4.56 3.21
CA ILE A 769 2.60 5.13 2.52
C ILE A 769 2.37 4.43 1.16
N ALA A 770 3.44 4.16 0.41
CA ALA A 770 3.37 3.48 -0.87
C ALA A 770 2.88 2.03 -0.74
N ILE A 771 3.24 1.32 0.34
CA ILE A 771 2.70 -0.01 0.66
C ILE A 771 1.19 0.06 0.87
N MET A 772 0.70 1.02 1.67
CA MET A 772 -0.74 1.20 1.90
C MET A 772 -1.49 1.53 0.61
N LEU A 773 -0.95 2.42 -0.23
CA LEU A 773 -1.51 2.76 -1.54
C LEU A 773 -1.48 1.57 -2.50
N GLY A 774 -0.43 0.76 -2.47
CA GLY A 774 -0.30 -0.48 -3.25
C GLY A 774 -1.35 -1.51 -2.86
N MET A 775 -1.60 -1.70 -1.55
CA MET A 775 -2.69 -2.55 -1.05
C MET A 775 -4.06 -2.06 -1.52
N LEU A 776 -4.32 -0.76 -1.43
CA LEU A 776 -5.56 -0.15 -1.91
C LEU A 776 -5.72 -0.33 -3.41
N GLY A 777 -4.67 -0.09 -4.21
CA GLY A 777 -4.65 -0.30 -5.65
C GLY A 777 -4.94 -1.75 -6.04
N LYS A 778 -4.37 -2.72 -5.32
CA LYS A 778 -4.65 -4.15 -5.49
C LYS A 778 -6.12 -4.48 -5.20
N THR A 779 -6.70 -3.88 -4.16
CA THR A 779 -8.13 -4.03 -3.81
C THR A 779 -9.03 -3.50 -4.92
N LEU A 780 -8.78 -2.28 -5.39
CA LEU A 780 -9.55 -1.66 -6.47
C LEU A 780 -9.43 -2.47 -7.75
N TYR A 781 -8.24 -2.97 -8.08
CA TYR A 781 -8.02 -3.85 -9.22
C TYR A 781 -8.88 -5.13 -9.14
N PHE A 782 -8.95 -5.80 -7.97
CA PHE A 782 -9.80 -6.98 -7.79
C PHE A 782 -11.29 -6.68 -7.99
N ILE A 783 -11.76 -5.50 -7.57
CA ILE A 783 -13.16 -5.08 -7.75
C ILE A 783 -13.46 -4.79 -9.23
N MET A 784 -12.52 -4.20 -9.97
CA MET A 784 -12.69 -3.76 -11.36
C MET A 784 -12.33 -4.83 -12.41
N GLN A 785 -11.97 -6.03 -12.01
CA GLN A 785 -11.34 -7.09 -12.80
C GLN A 785 -12.13 -7.62 -14.02
N LYS A 786 -13.35 -7.14 -14.23
CA LYS A 786 -14.28 -7.69 -15.23
C LYS A 786 -14.00 -7.34 -16.70
N ASN A 787 -13.07 -6.41 -17.01
CA ASN A 787 -12.90 -5.92 -18.39
C ASN A 787 -11.41 -5.76 -18.80
N PRO A 788 -10.93 -6.38 -19.91
CA PRO A 788 -9.51 -6.31 -20.31
C PRO A 788 -9.06 -4.90 -20.74
N ARG A 789 -9.98 -4.04 -21.23
CA ARG A 789 -9.68 -2.64 -21.57
C ARG A 789 -9.36 -1.82 -20.31
N ILE A 790 -10.04 -2.09 -19.21
CA ILE A 790 -9.81 -1.42 -17.91
C ILE A 790 -8.40 -1.76 -17.40
N ARG A 791 -7.87 -2.91 -17.72
CA ARG A 791 -6.52 -3.37 -17.32
C ARG A 791 -5.41 -2.50 -17.91
N LEU A 792 -5.44 -2.24 -19.22
CA LEU A 792 -4.47 -1.36 -19.88
C LEU A 792 -4.62 0.08 -19.40
N GLN A 793 -5.84 0.56 -19.26
CA GLN A 793 -6.13 1.89 -18.72
C GLN A 793 -5.60 2.06 -17.29
N SER A 794 -5.71 1.04 -16.43
CA SER A 794 -5.18 1.06 -15.06
C SER A 794 -3.65 1.14 -15.03
N LEU A 795 -2.94 0.44 -15.94
CA LEU A 795 -1.49 0.54 -16.05
C LEU A 795 -1.04 1.93 -16.52
N LEU A 796 -1.72 2.47 -17.54
CA LEU A 796 -1.44 3.82 -18.04
C LEU A 796 -1.74 4.88 -16.96
N ALA A 797 -2.84 4.73 -16.23
CA ALA A 797 -3.19 5.61 -15.11
C ALA A 797 -2.14 5.55 -14.00
N LEU A 798 -1.63 4.36 -13.66
CA LEU A 798 -0.57 4.21 -12.66
C LEU A 798 0.75 4.84 -13.13
N GLY A 799 1.11 4.66 -14.41
CA GLY A 799 2.27 5.32 -15.03
C GLY A 799 2.14 6.84 -14.99
N ALA A 800 0.98 7.37 -15.37
CA ALA A 800 0.68 8.79 -15.30
C ALA A 800 0.71 9.32 -13.85
N PHE A 801 0.17 8.57 -12.90
CA PHE A 801 0.22 8.93 -11.48
C PHE A 801 1.65 9.00 -10.94
N THR A 802 2.51 8.01 -11.24
CA THR A 802 3.90 8.02 -10.79
C THR A 802 4.70 9.14 -11.44
N ALA A 803 4.46 9.46 -12.72
CA ALA A 803 5.07 10.59 -13.40
C ALA A 803 4.60 11.93 -12.81
N ALA A 804 3.30 12.09 -12.60
CA ALA A 804 2.72 13.28 -11.96
C ALA A 804 3.27 13.49 -10.54
N TYR A 805 3.39 12.42 -9.76
CA TYR A 805 4.02 12.47 -8.44
C TYR A 805 5.47 12.92 -8.52
N GLY A 806 6.25 12.42 -9.49
CA GLY A 806 7.62 12.86 -9.73
C GLY A 806 7.71 14.38 -10.01
N VAL A 807 6.91 14.88 -10.96
CA VAL A 807 6.86 16.31 -11.28
C VAL A 807 6.39 17.16 -10.10
N LEU A 808 5.35 16.72 -9.40
CA LEU A 808 4.83 17.39 -8.21
C LEU A 808 5.88 17.48 -7.11
N SER A 809 6.66 16.41 -6.88
CA SER A 809 7.74 16.41 -5.88
C SER A 809 8.81 17.47 -6.19
N LEU A 810 9.15 17.65 -7.49
CA LEU A 810 10.10 18.68 -7.94
C LEU A 810 9.53 20.09 -7.76
N GLN A 811 8.24 20.28 -8.01
CA GLN A 811 7.61 21.60 -7.90
C GLN A 811 7.34 22.02 -6.45
N ILE A 812 6.94 21.10 -5.58
CA ILE A 812 6.78 21.35 -4.12
C ILE A 812 8.10 21.83 -3.51
N TYR A 813 9.20 21.25 -3.94
CA TYR A 813 10.51 21.64 -3.49
C TYR A 813 10.81 23.13 -3.81
N LEU A 814 10.39 23.63 -4.97
CA LEU A 814 10.58 25.02 -5.37
C LEU A 814 9.64 26.00 -4.66
N SER A 815 8.56 25.51 -4.07
CA SER A 815 7.62 26.30 -3.30
C SER A 815 8.23 26.77 -1.97
N SER A 816 7.51 27.62 -1.26
CA SER A 816 7.91 28.12 0.07
C SER A 816 8.05 27.01 1.14
N ILE A 817 7.51 25.80 0.88
CA ILE A 817 7.54 24.67 1.83
C ILE A 817 8.96 24.09 1.95
N ALA A 818 9.77 24.16 0.88
CA ALA A 818 11.17 23.69 0.85
C ALA A 818 11.36 22.23 1.34
N VAL A 819 10.49 21.33 0.90
CA VAL A 819 10.50 19.91 1.29
C VAL A 819 10.90 19.05 0.08
N ILE A 820 11.86 18.14 0.27
CA ILE A 820 12.23 17.14 -0.74
C ILE A 820 11.47 15.84 -0.50
N LEU A 821 10.55 15.49 -1.39
CA LEU A 821 9.84 14.23 -1.36
C LEU A 821 10.61 13.16 -2.13
N PRO A 822 10.82 11.97 -1.56
CA PRO A 822 11.38 10.84 -2.29
C PRO A 822 10.35 10.31 -3.29
N TRP A 823 10.72 10.12 -4.54
CA TRP A 823 9.82 9.61 -5.57
C TRP A 823 10.24 8.23 -6.12
N PHE A 824 11.54 7.91 -6.13
CA PHE A 824 12.05 6.69 -6.75
C PHE A 824 11.65 5.42 -5.99
N LEU A 825 12.08 5.26 -4.72
CA LEU A 825 11.75 4.07 -3.94
C LEU A 825 10.26 3.90 -3.65
N PRO A 826 9.49 4.96 -3.33
CA PRO A 826 8.03 4.85 -3.19
C PRO A 826 7.34 4.42 -4.48
N SER A 827 7.74 4.96 -5.64
CA SER A 827 7.20 4.55 -6.93
C SER A 827 7.52 3.08 -7.20
N LEU A 828 8.77 2.66 -7.01
CA LEU A 828 9.20 1.27 -7.16
C LEU A 828 8.39 0.33 -6.24
N THR A 829 8.11 0.75 -5.00
CA THR A 829 7.28 -0.01 -4.05
C THR A 829 5.88 -0.27 -4.60
N ILE A 830 5.23 0.75 -5.15
CA ILE A 830 3.90 0.61 -5.78
C ILE A 830 3.96 -0.36 -6.96
N TRP A 831 4.98 -0.23 -7.82
CA TRP A 831 5.15 -1.10 -8.97
C TRP A 831 5.43 -2.56 -8.61
N ILE A 832 6.20 -2.84 -7.56
CA ILE A 832 6.41 -4.20 -7.01
C ILE A 832 5.08 -4.83 -6.58
N TYR A 833 4.16 -4.05 -6.02
CA TYR A 833 2.84 -4.53 -5.63
C TYR A 833 1.92 -4.82 -6.82
N VAL A 834 1.97 -3.97 -7.82
CA VAL A 834 0.97 -3.95 -8.89
C VAL A 834 1.38 -4.89 -10.05
N ILE A 835 2.65 -4.91 -10.47
CA ILE A 835 3.12 -5.72 -11.61
C ILE A 835 2.76 -7.22 -11.46
N PRO A 836 3.00 -7.90 -10.33
CA PRO A 836 2.67 -9.32 -10.19
C PRO A 836 1.18 -9.63 -10.36
N THR A 837 0.31 -8.69 -9.99
CA THR A 837 -1.14 -8.87 -10.14
C THR A 837 -1.57 -8.91 -11.60
N PHE A 838 -0.79 -8.26 -12.48
CA PHE A 838 -1.02 -8.27 -13.92
C PHE A 838 -0.40 -9.48 -14.63
N ILE A 839 0.70 -10.04 -14.11
CA ILE A 839 1.45 -11.14 -14.74
C ILE A 839 0.83 -12.51 -14.40
N ARG A 840 0.39 -12.75 -13.17
CA ARG A 840 -0.07 -14.06 -12.65
C ARG A 840 -1.27 -14.68 -13.34
N ARG A 841 -1.89 -14.06 -14.35
CA ARG A 841 -3.03 -14.60 -15.09
C ARG A 841 -2.70 -15.08 -16.51
N LYS A 842 -1.43 -15.28 -16.84
CA LYS A 842 -1.05 -16.03 -18.06
C LYS A 842 -0.65 -17.50 -17.77
N ALA A 843 -0.57 -17.87 -16.50
CA ALA A 843 -0.47 -19.25 -16.05
C ALA A 843 -1.81 -19.65 -15.40
#